data_a274cf9b0d1a3cab414de8d208a5f926
#
_entry.id   a274cf9b0d1a3cab414de8d208a5f926
#
_cell.length_a   1.000
_cell.length_b   1.000
_cell.length_c   1.000
_cell.angle_alpha   90.00
_cell.angle_beta   90.00
_cell.angle_gamma   90.00
#
_symmetry.space_group_name_H-M   'P 1'
#
loop_
_entity.id
_entity.type
_entity.pdbx_description
1 polymer ?
#
loop_
_entity_poly.entity_id
_entity_poly.type
_entity_poly.pdbx_seq_one_letter_code
_entity_poly.pdbx_strand_id
1 'polypeptide(L)'
;MDSFTYELLHPVKIDVLTPDSTVIVGDLESYEFANFMERNVNCIISLGREHRDVILRFRANGYDTGYQPVHLSGNRRAVYFPFEDVKLRRMSTINLDDVEIVATQIRMVMRGDTIVYNADAFQLSQGSMLDELVRKLPGVQLDGGRIMVNGRFVSSLLLNGENFFTGDPKVALDNLPAYMVDKVKVYDKSPEHDYITGKEVLDELPLVMDVQLKREYNTGWIANAEAGYGTHGRWLAQAFGLRFTDNTRLALFGNVNNINDTREPGTSGNWNSGWLANGLTDMRYGGVELLLKDKQDTWKLNSYVKGLYEGINHESKASAVNFLESGDTYQRIAKNSYMRRNKLISHHNLDLKYPQSYVNIKAYTEYADGNTDQLEQSAEFRDNPKEGYGHSILDTLFSSIKSEFVDRSLINGYSNAELARQRMFRGELKGEAYIKIGNLPDYVTVNFVGNYRNILNTSYSHYDLLSGNGGRSFQNRYSDHPEVRIDASPTVTYNLDLPVGEKKLRLIPSYKLKYNYNQGNRNYYRLDYLDGWNTADAAPELGQLPSNNSLMQAALDATNSYHSQQTTLSHLASLSVGYFLTDTRILAIRPQVHMQYDRLDYRRAHIDTVATRNYTSLGAALQFSDSDFKLTYGYTESKPTLLRLLDIRDDSNPLAIRLGNPDLKSTQAHQFDFHRYFTNEEKLRNITWRGEYNLYMNAIAQSLTYDPITGVRTYQPKNINGNWDAGSSVNITQALNEDRSLILTSNTGVNYNNSVDYVAIDGMNESTKSCVRSLRINEGASLSYYDLSLKGNVQWLHAESQRAGFETLNCFDFYYGLSGYLNIGSLELSTDFTVYSRRGYADKYMNDDNLVWNIRAERSFLPKSNLIVAIEGFDILGQLSNVQRTLNAQGLVETWYNSIPQYAMLRVIYRLNREPKKK
;
A
#
# COMPACT_ATOMS: atom_id res chain seq x y z
N MET A 1 39.74 -13.56 11.44
CA MET A 1 38.78 -13.21 10.41
C MET A 1 38.40 -11.75 10.59
N ASP A 2 38.32 -10.96 9.53
CA ASP A 2 37.80 -9.59 9.57
C ASP A 2 36.31 -9.60 9.99
N SER A 3 35.93 -8.78 10.94
CA SER A 3 34.57 -8.75 11.48
C SER A 3 33.53 -8.21 10.49
N PHE A 4 33.97 -7.54 9.42
CA PHE A 4 33.12 -6.93 8.42
C PHE A 4 33.14 -7.68 7.09
N THR A 5 34.35 -7.97 6.52
CA THR A 5 34.47 -8.69 5.24
C THR A 5 34.37 -10.19 5.40
N TYR A 6 34.62 -10.73 6.62
CA TYR A 6 34.76 -12.16 6.95
C TYR A 6 35.87 -12.86 6.15
N GLU A 7 36.77 -12.10 5.60
CA GLU A 7 37.97 -12.61 5.00
C GLU A 7 38.93 -13.16 6.07
N LEU A 8 39.63 -14.22 5.75
CA LEU A 8 40.65 -14.76 6.62
C LEU A 8 41.79 -13.75 6.74
N LEU A 9 42.14 -13.42 7.96
CA LEU A 9 43.28 -12.56 8.24
C LEU A 9 44.54 -13.40 8.31
N HIS A 10 45.52 -13.03 7.54
CA HIS A 10 46.84 -13.64 7.58
C HIS A 10 47.93 -12.60 7.20
N PRO A 11 49.03 -12.46 7.94
CA PRO A 11 49.37 -13.20 9.17
C PRO A 11 48.64 -12.63 10.42
N VAL A 12 48.33 -13.54 11.36
CA VAL A 12 47.80 -13.20 12.67
C VAL A 12 48.77 -13.67 13.72
N LYS A 13 49.18 -12.80 14.63
CA LYS A 13 50.00 -13.13 15.79
C LYS A 13 49.10 -13.57 16.93
N ILE A 14 49.46 -14.69 17.57
CA ILE A 14 48.68 -15.31 18.64
C ILE A 14 49.57 -15.37 19.90
N ASP A 15 49.07 -14.83 20.98
CA ASP A 15 49.69 -14.95 22.28
C ASP A 15 48.81 -15.81 23.20
N VAL A 16 49.42 -16.57 24.04
CA VAL A 16 48.75 -17.42 25.04
C VAL A 16 48.99 -16.78 26.41
N LEU A 17 47.90 -16.46 27.08
CA LEU A 17 47.93 -15.80 28.40
C LEU A 17 47.29 -16.75 29.45
N THR A 18 47.73 -16.58 30.67
CA THR A 18 47.02 -17.07 31.86
C THR A 18 45.75 -16.29 32.09
N PRO A 19 44.79 -16.79 32.93
CA PRO A 19 43.58 -16.04 33.28
C PRO A 19 43.82 -14.67 33.92
N ASP A 20 44.98 -14.45 34.53
CA ASP A 20 45.44 -13.16 35.10
C ASP A 20 46.15 -12.26 34.05
N SER A 21 46.10 -12.65 32.76
CA SER A 21 46.64 -11.91 31.63
C SER A 21 48.19 -11.91 31.50
N THR A 22 48.90 -12.81 32.19
CA THR A 22 50.35 -12.99 32.01
C THR A 22 50.61 -13.83 30.75
N VAL A 23 51.56 -13.38 29.92
CA VAL A 23 51.93 -14.07 28.67
C VAL A 23 52.72 -15.32 28.99
N ILE A 24 52.20 -16.48 28.60
CA ILE A 24 52.90 -17.78 28.71
C ILE A 24 53.76 -18.03 27.46
N VAL A 25 53.17 -17.82 26.28
CA VAL A 25 53.84 -17.93 24.99
C VAL A 25 53.34 -16.75 24.14
N GLY A 26 54.26 -15.98 23.53
CA GLY A 26 53.90 -14.80 22.74
C GLY A 26 54.39 -14.89 21.29
N ASP A 27 53.83 -14.05 20.47
CA ASP A 27 54.19 -13.83 19.05
C ASP A 27 54.20 -15.11 18.18
N LEU A 28 53.33 -16.04 18.48
CA LEU A 28 53.15 -17.23 17.61
C LEU A 28 52.49 -16.79 16.28
N GLU A 29 53.11 -17.17 15.16
CA GLU A 29 52.58 -16.87 13.85
C GLU A 29 51.59 -17.95 13.43
N SER A 30 50.46 -17.48 12.89
CA SER A 30 49.47 -18.36 12.24
C SER A 30 49.94 -18.74 10.84
N TYR A 31 49.55 -19.94 10.38
CA TYR A 31 49.72 -20.36 9.01
C TYR A 31 48.37 -20.72 8.38
N GLU A 32 48.24 -20.42 7.08
CA GLU A 32 47.06 -20.76 6.30
C GLU A 32 47.08 -22.20 5.85
N PHE A 33 46.04 -22.95 6.11
CA PHE A 33 45.84 -24.27 5.59
C PHE A 33 44.64 -24.29 4.66
N ALA A 34 44.89 -24.52 3.37
CA ALA A 34 43.82 -24.57 2.37
C ALA A 34 43.57 -26.04 1.99
N ASN A 35 42.36 -26.51 2.16
CA ASN A 35 41.85 -27.77 1.63
C ASN A 35 40.80 -27.49 0.57
N PHE A 36 40.44 -28.47 -0.26
CA PHE A 36 39.54 -28.30 -1.42
C PHE A 36 38.14 -27.74 -1.07
N MET A 37 37.73 -27.75 0.21
CA MET A 37 36.44 -27.29 0.69
C MET A 37 36.51 -26.15 1.72
N GLU A 38 37.62 -25.91 2.40
CA GLU A 38 37.72 -24.92 3.48
C GLU A 38 39.12 -24.31 3.54
N ARG A 39 39.17 -23.01 3.80
CA ARG A 39 40.39 -22.27 4.16
C ARG A 39 40.36 -21.99 5.64
N ASN A 40 41.34 -22.46 6.37
CA ASN A 40 41.48 -22.27 7.82
C ASN A 40 42.85 -21.69 8.18
N VAL A 41 42.87 -20.91 9.25
CA VAL A 41 44.10 -20.40 9.85
C VAL A 41 44.44 -21.24 11.08
N ASN A 42 45.61 -21.85 11.12
CA ASN A 42 46.05 -22.72 12.19
C ASN A 42 47.24 -22.15 12.94
N CYS A 43 47.41 -22.58 14.18
CA CYS A 43 48.56 -22.27 15.01
C CYS A 43 48.90 -23.48 15.87
N ILE A 44 50.18 -23.78 16.04
CA ILE A 44 50.66 -24.86 16.92
C ILE A 44 51.12 -24.20 18.22
N ILE A 45 50.52 -24.61 19.33
CA ILE A 45 50.77 -24.07 20.66
C ILE A 45 51.32 -25.21 21.53
N SER A 46 52.49 -25.03 22.12
CA SER A 46 53.09 -25.96 23.09
C SER A 46 52.94 -25.40 24.49
N LEU A 47 52.15 -26.03 25.34
CA LEU A 47 51.90 -25.60 26.71
C LEU A 47 52.31 -26.63 27.76
N GLY A 48 52.74 -26.16 28.94
CA GLY A 48 52.95 -27.02 30.11
C GLY A 48 51.65 -27.59 30.64
N ARG A 49 51.72 -28.73 31.36
CA ARG A 49 50.57 -29.45 31.90
C ARG A 49 49.81 -28.69 33.01
N GLU A 50 50.46 -27.69 33.61
CA GLU A 50 49.93 -26.79 34.62
C GLU A 50 48.93 -25.79 34.08
N HIS A 51 48.98 -25.46 32.78
CA HIS A 51 48.10 -24.46 32.14
C HIS A 51 46.84 -25.13 31.55
N ARG A 52 45.76 -25.25 32.32
CA ARG A 52 44.48 -25.78 31.87
C ARG A 52 43.53 -24.74 31.32
N ASP A 53 43.53 -23.56 31.95
CA ASP A 53 42.74 -22.42 31.52
C ASP A 53 43.69 -21.36 30.93
N VAL A 54 43.47 -21.03 29.67
CA VAL A 54 44.28 -20.03 28.95
C VAL A 54 43.38 -19.07 28.18
N ILE A 55 43.90 -17.87 27.92
CA ILE A 55 43.27 -16.90 27.04
C ILE A 55 44.17 -16.76 25.80
N LEU A 56 43.61 -16.96 24.63
CA LEU A 56 44.27 -16.68 23.35
C LEU A 56 44.04 -15.23 23.00
N ARG A 57 45.11 -14.50 22.73
CA ARG A 57 45.07 -13.11 22.29
C ARG A 57 45.48 -13.04 20.83
N PHE A 58 44.59 -12.56 19.96
CA PHE A 58 44.83 -12.46 18.52
C PHE A 58 45.15 -11.03 18.15
N ARG A 59 46.23 -10.83 17.44
CA ARG A 59 46.68 -9.52 16.95
C ARG A 59 46.92 -9.59 15.45
N ALA A 60 46.27 -8.71 14.70
CA ALA A 60 46.51 -8.48 13.28
C ALA A 60 46.74 -6.97 13.03
N ASN A 61 47.59 -6.66 12.05
CA ASN A 61 47.94 -5.26 11.78
C ASN A 61 46.71 -4.50 11.28
N GLY A 62 46.38 -3.37 11.91
CA GLY A 62 45.19 -2.57 11.58
C GLY A 62 43.88 -3.06 12.20
N TYR A 63 43.95 -4.02 13.17
CA TYR A 63 42.77 -4.59 13.83
C TYR A 63 42.85 -4.45 15.36
N ASP A 64 41.67 -4.34 15.99
CA ASP A 64 41.55 -4.44 17.44
C ASP A 64 41.97 -5.83 17.92
N THR A 65 42.55 -5.91 19.11
CA THR A 65 42.98 -7.17 19.70
C THR A 65 41.79 -8.01 20.13
N GLY A 66 41.71 -9.26 19.64
CA GLY A 66 40.70 -10.24 20.02
C GLY A 66 41.18 -11.15 21.16
N TYR A 67 40.28 -11.59 22.03
CA TYR A 67 40.55 -12.54 23.11
C TYR A 67 39.56 -13.70 23.08
N GLN A 68 40.07 -14.94 23.23
CA GLN A 68 39.28 -16.16 23.30
C GLN A 68 39.71 -17.01 24.48
N PRO A 69 38.89 -17.19 25.53
CA PRO A 69 39.20 -18.11 26.61
C PRO A 69 39.08 -19.56 26.14
N VAL A 70 39.99 -20.41 26.57
CA VAL A 70 40.08 -21.80 26.19
C VAL A 70 40.34 -22.65 27.44
N HIS A 71 39.51 -23.68 27.63
CA HIS A 71 39.71 -24.69 28.67
C HIS A 71 40.29 -25.98 28.05
N LEU A 72 41.49 -26.36 28.47
CA LEU A 72 42.16 -27.56 27.97
C LEU A 72 41.77 -28.77 28.83
N SER A 73 40.85 -29.60 28.35
CA SER A 73 40.44 -30.82 29.05
C SER A 73 41.22 -32.04 28.53
N GLY A 74 41.96 -32.73 29.40
CA GLY A 74 42.50 -34.04 29.12
C GLY A 74 44.02 -34.21 29.21
N ASN A 75 44.49 -35.49 29.38
CA ASN A 75 45.87 -35.86 29.55
C ASN A 75 46.60 -36.23 28.25
N ARG A 76 46.20 -35.70 27.10
CA ARG A 76 46.73 -36.08 25.77
C ARG A 76 47.90 -35.18 25.32
N ARG A 77 48.85 -35.77 24.61
CA ARG A 77 50.08 -35.06 24.15
C ARG A 77 49.87 -34.12 22.97
N ALA A 78 48.79 -34.23 22.22
CA ALA A 78 48.40 -33.28 21.18
C ALA A 78 46.90 -33.31 21.02
N VAL A 79 46.24 -32.19 20.95
CA VAL A 79 44.78 -32.05 20.80
C VAL A 79 44.51 -30.97 19.77
N TYR A 80 43.67 -31.30 18.82
CA TYR A 80 43.16 -30.33 17.84
C TYR A 80 41.90 -29.68 18.43
N PHE A 81 41.91 -28.37 18.53
CA PHE A 81 40.76 -27.57 18.98
C PHE A 81 40.24 -26.77 17.80
N PRO A 82 39.07 -27.12 17.22
CA PRO A 82 38.37 -26.26 16.31
C PRO A 82 37.72 -25.13 17.13
N PHE A 83 38.01 -23.90 16.76
CA PHE A 83 37.33 -22.72 17.32
C PHE A 83 36.30 -22.22 16.33
N GLU A 84 35.23 -21.59 16.87
CA GLU A 84 34.42 -20.71 16.08
C GLU A 84 35.26 -19.51 15.61
N ASP A 85 34.89 -18.96 14.48
CA ASP A 85 35.60 -17.87 13.85
C ASP A 85 35.83 -16.68 14.81
N VAL A 86 37.07 -16.40 15.15
CA VAL A 86 37.46 -15.24 15.94
C VAL A 86 37.43 -13.99 15.04
N LYS A 87 36.49 -13.11 15.28
CA LYS A 87 36.26 -11.92 14.46
C LYS A 87 37.00 -10.72 15.04
N LEU A 88 37.92 -10.14 14.27
CA LEU A 88 38.68 -8.95 14.63
C LEU A 88 38.09 -7.74 13.90
N ARG A 89 37.90 -6.65 14.62
CA ARG A 89 37.44 -5.37 14.09
C ARG A 89 38.60 -4.53 13.62
N ARG A 90 38.47 -3.86 12.47
CA ARG A 90 39.50 -2.89 12.05
C ARG A 90 39.51 -1.70 13.01
N MET A 91 40.71 -1.24 13.38
CA MET A 91 40.85 -0.06 14.24
C MET A 91 40.33 1.18 13.53
N SER A 92 39.49 1.97 14.22
CA SER A 92 39.17 3.32 13.81
C SER A 92 40.38 4.23 14.15
N THR A 93 40.80 5.05 13.20
CA THR A 93 41.92 6.01 13.42
C THR A 93 41.57 6.97 14.56
N ILE A 94 42.32 6.92 15.63
CA ILE A 94 42.38 8.01 16.62
C ILE A 94 43.55 8.91 16.16
N ASN A 95 43.28 10.18 15.85
CA ASN A 95 44.31 11.17 15.57
C ASN A 95 45.17 11.37 16.84
N LEU A 96 46.33 10.81 16.82
CA LEU A 96 47.46 11.28 17.63
C LEU A 96 48.39 12.02 16.67
N ASP A 97 48.76 13.26 16.97
CA ASP A 97 49.62 14.08 16.15
C ASP A 97 50.84 13.29 15.63
N ASP A 98 51.04 13.34 14.29
CA ASP A 98 52.21 12.88 13.54
C ASP A 98 52.43 11.37 13.28
N VAL A 99 51.42 10.58 12.98
CA VAL A 99 51.58 9.49 11.96
C VAL A 99 50.23 9.19 11.31
N GLU A 100 50.02 9.61 10.07
CA GLU A 100 48.83 9.31 9.30
C GLU A 100 48.90 7.87 8.78
N ILE A 101 48.34 6.90 9.50
CA ILE A 101 48.02 5.57 8.95
C ILE A 101 46.59 5.64 8.42
N VAL A 102 46.44 5.92 7.13
CA VAL A 102 45.16 5.92 6.45
C VAL A 102 44.73 4.47 6.26
N ALA A 103 44.07 3.89 7.26
CA ALA A 103 43.31 2.66 7.06
C ALA A 103 42.00 3.04 6.36
N THR A 104 41.89 2.78 5.06
CA THR A 104 40.66 3.04 4.30
C THR A 104 39.58 2.09 4.83
N GLN A 105 38.62 2.63 5.58
CA GLN A 105 37.46 1.82 5.98
C GLN A 105 36.65 1.45 4.75
N ILE A 106 36.42 0.16 4.55
CA ILE A 106 35.58 -0.32 3.44
C ILE A 106 34.13 0.09 3.72
N ARG A 107 33.57 0.92 2.84
CA ARG A 107 32.20 1.45 2.98
C ARG A 107 31.13 0.41 2.66
N MET A 108 31.39 -0.45 1.68
CA MET A 108 30.42 -1.41 1.14
C MET A 108 31.14 -2.69 0.67
N VAL A 109 30.52 -3.84 0.95
CA VAL A 109 30.99 -5.15 0.48
C VAL A 109 29.80 -5.93 -0.08
N MET A 110 29.99 -6.60 -1.22
CA MET A 110 29.04 -7.59 -1.74
C MET A 110 29.38 -8.97 -1.18
N ARG A 111 28.37 -9.68 -0.71
CA ARG A 111 28.48 -11.08 -0.24
C ARG A 111 27.42 -11.93 -0.89
N GLY A 112 27.80 -12.62 -1.94
CA GLY A 112 26.82 -13.25 -2.80
C GLY A 112 25.82 -12.21 -3.31
N ASP A 113 24.56 -12.37 -2.97
CA ASP A 113 23.45 -11.48 -3.29
C ASP A 113 23.15 -10.39 -2.23
N THR A 114 23.93 -10.35 -1.14
CA THR A 114 23.74 -9.39 -0.04
C THR A 114 24.70 -8.22 -0.14
N ILE A 115 24.19 -7.00 -0.13
CA ILE A 115 24.98 -5.77 0.01
C ILE A 115 25.13 -5.47 1.51
N VAL A 116 26.35 -5.28 1.97
CA VAL A 116 26.67 -4.94 3.36
C VAL A 116 27.36 -3.58 3.42
N TYR A 117 26.74 -2.62 4.07
CA TYR A 117 27.31 -1.29 4.33
C TYR A 117 27.83 -1.23 5.76
N ASN A 118 29.02 -0.67 5.95
CA ASN A 118 29.58 -0.40 7.27
C ASN A 118 29.18 1.01 7.73
N ALA A 119 28.33 1.09 8.75
CA ALA A 119 27.82 2.39 9.20
C ALA A 119 28.91 3.34 9.70
N ASP A 120 29.95 2.82 10.37
CA ASP A 120 31.06 3.63 10.90
C ASP A 120 31.95 4.24 9.80
N ALA A 121 31.83 3.76 8.54
CA ALA A 121 32.61 4.28 7.41
C ALA A 121 32.00 5.57 6.81
N PHE A 122 30.82 6.00 7.28
CA PHE A 122 30.15 7.20 6.83
C PHE A 122 30.25 8.31 7.88
N GLN A 123 30.72 9.46 7.46
CA GLN A 123 30.75 10.65 8.35
C GLN A 123 29.34 11.22 8.48
N LEU A 124 28.82 11.23 9.69
CA LEU A 124 27.51 11.72 10.04
C LEU A 124 27.61 12.85 11.06
N SER A 125 26.68 13.77 11.03
CA SER A 125 26.59 14.84 12.04
C SER A 125 26.24 14.22 13.40
N GLN A 126 26.66 14.88 14.47
CA GLN A 126 26.30 14.41 15.81
C GLN A 126 24.78 14.54 16.02
N GLY A 127 24.13 13.43 16.35
CA GLY A 127 22.67 13.35 16.51
C GLY A 127 21.90 12.95 15.26
N SER A 128 22.59 12.60 14.17
CA SER A 128 21.98 12.05 12.96
C SER A 128 21.12 10.84 13.25
N MET A 129 19.97 10.75 12.56
CA MET A 129 19.10 9.59 12.58
C MET A 129 19.42 8.62 11.43
N LEU A 130 18.75 7.49 11.42
CA LEU A 130 18.97 6.45 10.42
C LEU A 130 18.73 6.94 8.98
N ASP A 131 17.82 7.88 8.78
CA ASP A 131 17.54 8.47 7.47
C ASP A 131 18.76 9.15 6.85
N GLU A 132 19.55 9.90 7.64
CA GLU A 132 20.80 10.50 7.17
C GLU A 132 21.86 9.45 6.79
N LEU A 133 21.98 8.37 7.58
CA LEU A 133 22.86 7.27 7.22
C LEU A 133 22.42 6.65 5.90
N VAL A 134 21.11 6.32 5.77
CA VAL A 134 20.55 5.67 4.58
C VAL A 134 20.75 6.53 3.32
N ARG A 135 20.57 7.85 3.41
CA ARG A 135 20.85 8.79 2.29
C ARG A 135 22.29 8.75 1.80
N LYS A 136 23.25 8.48 2.70
CA LYS A 136 24.68 8.43 2.33
C LYS A 136 25.15 7.06 1.82
N LEU A 137 24.30 6.04 1.85
CA LEU A 137 24.65 4.72 1.34
C LEU A 137 24.73 4.71 -0.18
N PRO A 138 25.82 4.21 -0.79
CA PRO A 138 25.96 4.15 -2.23
C PRO A 138 24.83 3.31 -2.88
N GLY A 139 24.21 3.84 -3.93
CA GLY A 139 23.12 3.18 -4.67
C GLY A 139 21.75 3.22 -3.97
N VAL A 140 21.63 3.91 -2.85
CA VAL A 140 20.38 4.06 -2.11
C VAL A 140 19.74 5.41 -2.41
N GLN A 141 18.45 5.39 -2.68
CA GLN A 141 17.61 6.57 -2.82
C GLN A 141 16.54 6.54 -1.74
N LEU A 142 16.36 7.65 -1.04
CA LEU A 142 15.35 7.83 0.00
C LEU A 142 14.45 9.01 -0.38
N ASP A 143 13.19 8.73 -0.68
CA ASP A 143 12.17 9.72 -0.98
C ASP A 143 10.93 9.51 -0.12
N GLY A 144 10.63 10.47 0.76
CA GLY A 144 9.44 10.45 1.61
C GLY A 144 9.31 9.22 2.54
N GLY A 145 10.42 8.53 2.84
CA GLY A 145 10.44 7.27 3.59
C GLY A 145 10.45 6.01 2.70
N ARG A 146 10.28 6.18 1.39
CA ARG A 146 10.44 5.09 0.42
C ARG A 146 11.91 4.87 0.09
N ILE A 147 12.40 3.68 0.37
CA ILE A 147 13.80 3.31 0.14
C ILE A 147 13.88 2.52 -1.18
N MET A 148 14.76 2.96 -2.05
CA MET A 148 15.12 2.23 -3.28
C MET A 148 16.60 1.90 -3.21
N VAL A 149 16.99 0.67 -3.48
CA VAL A 149 18.40 0.25 -3.56
C VAL A 149 18.67 -0.31 -4.94
N ASN A 150 19.59 0.30 -5.67
CA ASN A 150 19.91 -0.05 -7.05
C ASN A 150 18.66 -0.12 -7.95
N GLY A 151 17.69 0.79 -7.74
CA GLY A 151 16.43 0.83 -8.48
C GLY A 151 15.38 -0.20 -8.06
N ARG A 152 15.67 -1.07 -7.08
CA ARG A 152 14.68 -2.00 -6.50
C ARG A 152 14.08 -1.41 -5.24
N PHE A 153 12.77 -1.55 -5.09
CA PHE A 153 12.05 -1.09 -3.90
C PHE A 153 12.33 -2.01 -2.70
N VAL A 154 12.73 -1.41 -1.58
CA VAL A 154 12.86 -2.09 -0.29
C VAL A 154 11.48 -2.26 0.32
N SER A 155 10.99 -3.49 0.36
CA SER A 155 9.64 -3.82 0.83
C SER A 155 9.45 -3.65 2.34
N SER A 156 10.53 -3.82 3.11
CA SER A 156 10.52 -3.60 4.55
C SER A 156 11.90 -3.28 5.12
N LEU A 157 11.91 -2.50 6.21
CA LEU A 157 13.09 -2.24 7.00
C LEU A 157 13.07 -3.14 8.24
N LEU A 158 14.13 -3.89 8.43
CA LEU A 158 14.31 -4.79 9.56
C LEU A 158 15.26 -4.17 10.59
N LEU A 159 15.08 -4.53 11.83
CA LEU A 159 16.01 -4.23 12.92
C LEU A 159 16.51 -5.55 13.53
N ASN A 160 17.80 -5.83 13.37
CA ASN A 160 18.41 -7.10 13.76
C ASN A 160 17.66 -8.33 13.20
N GLY A 161 17.28 -8.28 11.92
CA GLY A 161 16.56 -9.34 11.20
C GLY A 161 15.05 -9.39 11.40
N GLU A 162 14.49 -8.62 12.34
CA GLU A 162 13.06 -8.59 12.62
C GLU A 162 12.38 -7.36 12.04
N ASN A 163 11.15 -7.54 11.53
CA ASN A 163 10.37 -6.40 11.06
C ASN A 163 10.23 -5.36 12.17
N PHE A 164 10.52 -4.12 11.82
CA PHE A 164 10.33 -2.97 12.68
C PHE A 164 9.00 -2.31 12.29
N PHE A 165 8.06 -2.19 13.24
CA PHE A 165 6.72 -1.65 13.01
C PHE A 165 6.05 -2.20 11.74
N THR A 166 5.85 -3.51 11.70
CA THR A 166 5.26 -4.21 10.54
C THR A 166 5.91 -3.89 9.20
N GLY A 167 7.18 -3.41 9.22
CA GLY A 167 7.96 -3.09 8.04
C GLY A 167 7.93 -1.63 7.61
N ASP A 168 7.33 -0.71 8.38
CA ASP A 168 7.33 0.72 8.07
C ASP A 168 8.75 1.30 8.25
N PRO A 169 9.46 1.64 7.15
CA PRO A 169 10.81 2.15 7.23
C PRO A 169 10.87 3.53 7.89
N LYS A 170 9.81 4.35 7.75
CA LYS A 170 9.82 5.73 8.20
C LYS A 170 9.94 5.87 9.72
N VAL A 171 9.29 4.98 10.46
CA VAL A 171 9.42 4.99 11.93
C VAL A 171 10.86 4.74 12.37
N ALA A 172 11.55 3.79 11.75
CA ALA A 172 12.96 3.54 12.04
C ALA A 172 13.85 4.69 11.56
N LEU A 173 13.62 5.19 10.35
CA LEU A 173 14.38 6.29 9.76
C LEU A 173 14.34 7.54 10.64
N ASP A 174 13.16 7.92 11.12
CA ASP A 174 12.95 9.14 11.88
C ASP A 174 13.35 9.01 13.38
N ASN A 175 13.39 7.77 13.92
CA ASN A 175 13.49 7.57 15.36
C ASN A 175 14.73 6.78 15.83
N LEU A 176 15.42 6.07 14.92
CA LEU A 176 16.61 5.29 15.28
C LEU A 176 17.88 6.12 15.07
N PRO A 177 18.67 6.41 16.14
CA PRO A 177 19.91 7.13 15.99
C PRO A 177 20.95 6.37 15.17
N ALA A 178 21.59 7.04 14.20
CA ALA A 178 22.57 6.43 13.31
C ALA A 178 23.82 5.88 14.05
N TYR A 179 24.23 6.49 15.16
CA TYR A 179 25.38 6.02 15.94
C TYR A 179 25.19 4.63 16.58
N MET A 180 23.93 4.18 16.71
CA MET A 180 23.61 2.85 17.22
C MET A 180 23.81 1.74 16.18
N VAL A 181 23.91 2.09 14.90
CA VAL A 181 24.01 1.16 13.79
C VAL A 181 25.44 0.68 13.63
N ASP A 182 25.63 -0.63 13.52
CA ASP A 182 26.88 -1.30 13.15
C ASP A 182 26.96 -1.48 11.64
N LYS A 183 25.91 -2.08 11.06
CA LYS A 183 25.84 -2.44 9.64
C LYS A 183 24.44 -2.27 9.09
N VAL A 184 24.37 -1.99 7.80
CA VAL A 184 23.11 -2.06 7.04
C VAL A 184 23.29 -3.14 5.98
N LYS A 185 22.44 -4.16 5.99
CA LYS A 185 22.42 -5.24 4.99
C LYS A 185 21.22 -5.07 4.09
N VAL A 186 21.42 -5.30 2.79
CA VAL A 186 20.32 -5.31 1.82
C VAL A 186 20.38 -6.63 1.08
N TYR A 187 19.30 -7.39 1.14
CA TYR A 187 19.22 -8.74 0.59
C TYR A 187 17.77 -9.14 0.27
N ASP A 188 17.63 -10.13 -0.56
CA ASP A 188 16.34 -10.77 -0.84
C ASP A 188 15.98 -11.71 0.31
N LYS A 189 14.91 -11.35 1.06
CA LYS A 189 14.54 -12.10 2.27
C LYS A 189 13.75 -13.34 1.91
N SER A 190 14.32 -14.50 2.25
CA SER A 190 13.63 -15.77 2.17
C SER A 190 12.45 -15.83 3.15
N PRO A 191 11.36 -16.52 2.79
CA PRO A 191 10.25 -16.79 3.70
C PRO A 191 10.67 -17.56 4.95
N GLU A 192 9.97 -17.36 6.06
CA GLU A 192 10.25 -18.02 7.34
C GLU A 192 10.09 -19.57 7.27
N HIS A 193 9.42 -20.07 6.23
CA HIS A 193 9.17 -21.51 6.00
C HIS A 193 10.14 -22.16 5.01
N ASP A 194 11.20 -21.48 4.56
CA ASP A 194 12.17 -22.00 3.58
C ASP A 194 12.82 -23.32 3.99
N TYR A 195 13.01 -23.55 5.29
CA TYR A 195 13.55 -24.81 5.80
C TYR A 195 12.63 -26.02 5.56
N ILE A 196 11.35 -25.78 5.26
CA ILE A 196 10.36 -26.77 4.83
C ILE A 196 10.29 -26.88 3.31
N THR A 197 10.12 -25.72 2.63
CA THR A 197 9.81 -25.66 1.19
C THR A 197 11.04 -25.71 0.33
N GLY A 198 12.23 -25.44 0.88
CA GLY A 198 13.44 -25.19 0.14
C GLY A 198 13.41 -23.80 -0.52
N LYS A 199 14.53 -23.38 -1.10
CA LYS A 199 14.58 -22.12 -1.86
C LYS A 199 13.77 -22.28 -3.14
N GLU A 200 12.61 -21.66 -3.19
CA GLU A 200 11.83 -21.57 -4.42
C GLU A 200 12.43 -20.51 -5.34
N VAL A 201 12.96 -20.96 -6.48
CA VAL A 201 13.61 -20.11 -7.50
C VAL A 201 12.60 -19.24 -8.29
N LEU A 202 11.30 -19.41 -8.07
CA LEU A 202 10.25 -18.96 -8.98
C LEU A 202 9.54 -17.66 -8.57
N ASP A 203 9.60 -17.28 -7.31
CA ASP A 203 8.97 -16.07 -6.83
C ASP A 203 10.01 -14.99 -6.58
N GLU A 204 9.69 -13.77 -7.00
CA GLU A 204 10.50 -12.58 -6.71
C GLU A 204 10.49 -12.36 -5.19
N LEU A 205 11.62 -12.65 -4.56
CA LEU A 205 11.76 -12.45 -3.12
C LEU A 205 11.73 -10.95 -2.79
N PRO A 206 11.11 -10.56 -1.67
CA PRO A 206 11.09 -9.18 -1.25
C PRO A 206 12.48 -8.70 -0.87
N LEU A 207 12.95 -7.62 -1.49
CA LEU A 207 14.16 -6.94 -1.08
C LEU A 207 13.93 -6.26 0.28
N VAL A 208 14.80 -6.52 1.24
CA VAL A 208 14.73 -5.91 2.57
C VAL A 208 16.02 -5.18 2.93
N MET A 209 15.90 -4.18 3.78
CA MET A 209 17.03 -3.50 4.40
C MET A 209 17.07 -3.85 5.88
N ASP A 210 18.09 -4.56 6.34
CA ASP A 210 18.28 -4.99 7.73
C ASP A 210 19.33 -4.13 8.41
N VAL A 211 18.88 -3.31 9.36
CA VAL A 211 19.71 -2.46 10.20
C VAL A 211 20.17 -3.25 11.41
N GLN A 212 21.45 -3.52 11.49
CA GLN A 212 22.06 -4.24 12.60
C GLN A 212 22.64 -3.24 13.61
N LEU A 213 22.21 -3.36 14.87
CA LEU A 213 22.71 -2.51 15.94
C LEU A 213 24.04 -3.03 16.50
N LYS A 214 24.86 -2.11 17.01
CA LYS A 214 26.03 -2.46 17.82
C LYS A 214 25.58 -3.21 19.08
N ARG A 215 26.39 -4.14 19.56
CA ARG A 215 26.03 -5.03 20.68
C ARG A 215 25.58 -4.27 21.95
N GLU A 216 26.22 -3.14 22.24
CA GLU A 216 25.87 -2.32 23.39
C GLU A 216 24.47 -1.69 23.30
N TYR A 217 23.90 -1.62 22.09
CA TYR A 217 22.58 -1.05 21.84
C TYR A 217 21.50 -2.10 21.52
N ASN A 218 21.78 -3.39 21.67
CA ASN A 218 20.76 -4.46 21.51
C ASN A 218 19.68 -4.40 22.59
N THR A 219 19.90 -3.63 23.65
CA THR A 219 18.91 -3.40 24.72
C THR A 219 18.86 -1.91 25.02
N GLY A 220 17.70 -1.30 24.87
CA GLY A 220 17.63 0.15 25.03
C GLY A 220 16.23 0.73 25.11
N TRP A 221 16.22 2.06 25.28
CA TRP A 221 15.04 2.89 25.22
C TRP A 221 15.27 4.03 24.25
N ILE A 222 14.29 4.27 23.39
CA ILE A 222 14.22 5.42 22.51
C ILE A 222 12.90 6.11 22.77
N ALA A 223 12.88 7.43 22.91
CA ALA A 223 11.65 8.19 23.01
C ALA A 223 11.80 9.53 22.32
N ASN A 224 10.78 9.91 21.56
CA ASN A 224 10.72 11.17 20.84
C ASN A 224 9.37 11.82 21.12
N ALA A 225 9.38 13.13 21.25
CA ALA A 225 8.17 13.94 21.34
C ALA A 225 8.32 15.15 20.41
N GLU A 226 7.26 15.46 19.72
CA GLU A 226 7.20 16.59 18.79
C GLU A 226 5.93 17.38 19.02
N ALA A 227 6.02 18.71 18.97
CA ALA A 227 4.89 19.61 18.96
C ALA A 227 5.11 20.72 17.94
N GLY A 228 4.08 21.08 17.21
CA GLY A 228 4.09 22.16 16.22
C GLY A 228 2.82 22.98 16.25
N TYR A 229 2.98 24.28 16.03
CA TYR A 229 1.87 25.20 15.86
C TYR A 229 2.19 26.17 14.72
N GLY A 230 1.17 26.40 13.89
CA GLY A 230 1.34 27.16 12.67
C GLY A 230 0.19 28.14 12.38
N THR A 231 0.33 28.82 11.26
CA THR A 231 -0.68 29.73 10.72
C THR A 231 -1.98 28.97 10.40
N HIS A 232 -3.09 29.68 10.25
CA HIS A 232 -4.43 29.12 9.97
C HIS A 232 -4.88 28.04 10.98
N GLY A 233 -4.42 28.15 12.24
CA GLY A 233 -4.77 27.21 13.30
C GLY A 233 -4.27 25.78 13.05
N ARG A 234 -3.18 25.59 12.31
CA ARG A 234 -2.56 24.28 12.09
C ARG A 234 -1.73 23.86 13.30
N TRP A 235 -1.85 22.62 13.68
CA TRP A 235 -1.15 22.09 14.84
C TRP A 235 -0.84 20.61 14.69
N LEU A 236 0.19 20.18 15.39
CA LEU A 236 0.66 18.80 15.44
C LEU A 236 1.19 18.53 16.84
N ALA A 237 0.90 17.36 17.41
CA ALA A 237 1.63 16.80 18.53
C ALA A 237 1.76 15.29 18.36
N GLN A 238 2.98 14.77 18.49
CA GLN A 238 3.23 13.34 18.39
C GLN A 238 4.24 12.90 19.43
N ALA A 239 4.13 11.64 19.86
CA ALA A 239 5.04 11.00 20.77
C ALA A 239 5.28 9.57 20.35
N PHE A 240 6.50 9.13 20.54
CA PHE A 240 6.95 7.78 20.26
C PHE A 240 7.85 7.30 21.39
N GLY A 241 7.66 6.06 21.85
CA GLY A 241 8.50 5.39 22.84
C GLY A 241 8.74 3.95 22.46
N LEU A 242 9.99 3.53 22.46
CA LEU A 242 10.39 2.17 22.13
C LEU A 242 11.29 1.62 23.22
N ARG A 243 10.92 0.45 23.75
CA ARG A 243 11.80 -0.41 24.53
C ARG A 243 12.05 -1.70 23.79
N PHE A 244 13.31 -2.11 23.67
CA PHE A 244 13.65 -3.36 23.03
C PHE A 244 14.75 -4.11 23.77
N THR A 245 14.71 -5.43 23.62
CA THR A 245 15.70 -6.41 24.06
C THR A 245 15.87 -7.44 22.95
N ASP A 246 16.73 -8.41 23.10
CA ASP A 246 16.92 -9.48 22.12
C ASP A 246 15.63 -10.27 21.83
N ASN A 247 14.72 -10.37 22.82
CA ASN A 247 13.52 -11.21 22.75
C ASN A 247 12.20 -10.45 22.83
N THR A 248 12.24 -9.17 23.19
CA THR A 248 11.03 -8.37 23.37
C THR A 248 11.17 -6.99 22.79
N ARG A 249 10.10 -6.48 22.18
CA ARG A 249 9.98 -5.11 21.74
C ARG A 249 8.61 -4.58 22.10
N LEU A 250 8.58 -3.46 22.81
CA LEU A 250 7.37 -2.72 23.15
C LEU A 250 7.49 -1.32 22.61
N ALA A 251 6.55 -0.93 21.73
CA ALA A 251 6.45 0.43 21.26
C ALA A 251 5.11 1.06 21.62
N LEU A 252 5.16 2.33 21.99
CA LEU A 252 4.01 3.18 22.26
C LEU A 252 4.09 4.38 21.33
N PHE A 253 2.98 4.79 20.75
CA PHE A 253 2.93 5.92 19.85
C PHE A 253 1.61 6.65 19.93
N GLY A 254 1.64 7.93 19.61
CA GLY A 254 0.47 8.76 19.44
C GLY A 254 0.76 9.92 18.52
N ASN A 255 -0.22 10.31 17.73
CA ASN A 255 -0.17 11.48 16.87
C ASN A 255 -1.54 12.15 16.86
N VAL A 256 -1.55 13.45 17.04
CA VAL A 256 -2.75 14.29 16.93
C VAL A 256 -2.40 15.50 16.09
N ASN A 257 -3.17 15.74 15.02
CA ASN A 257 -2.86 16.80 14.09
C ASN A 257 -4.06 17.19 13.21
N ASN A 258 -3.99 18.37 12.60
CA ASN A 258 -4.90 18.85 11.57
C ASN A 258 -4.18 19.29 10.28
N ILE A 259 -3.07 18.67 9.98
CA ILE A 259 -2.23 18.92 8.79
C ILE A 259 -2.24 17.78 7.77
N ASN A 260 -3.29 16.96 7.79
CA ASN A 260 -3.40 15.75 6.96
C ASN A 260 -2.20 14.79 7.12
N ASP A 261 -1.49 14.84 8.25
CA ASP A 261 -0.40 13.91 8.53
C ASP A 261 -0.96 12.57 8.98
N THR A 262 -1.01 11.62 8.05
CA THR A 262 -1.51 10.26 8.26
C THR A 262 -0.42 9.27 8.62
N ARG A 263 0.80 9.73 8.95
CA ARG A 263 1.91 8.86 9.31
C ARG A 263 1.57 8.04 10.54
N GLU A 264 1.46 6.75 10.34
CA GLU A 264 1.21 5.77 11.38
C GLU A 264 2.37 4.79 11.44
N PRO A 265 2.89 4.46 12.62
CA PRO A 265 3.78 3.32 12.75
C PRO A 265 3.09 2.04 12.27
N GLY A 266 3.77 1.29 11.40
CA GLY A 266 3.26 0.02 10.89
C GLY A 266 2.41 0.08 9.62
N THR A 267 2.18 1.25 9.07
CA THR A 267 1.67 1.40 7.71
C THR A 267 2.79 1.88 6.80
N SER A 268 2.79 1.49 5.54
CA SER A 268 3.70 2.03 4.51
C SER A 268 3.42 3.52 4.23
N GLY A 269 3.07 4.26 5.27
CA GLY A 269 2.64 5.64 5.23
C GLY A 269 3.76 6.58 4.84
N ASN A 270 4.01 6.68 3.57
CA ASN A 270 4.79 7.77 3.00
C ASN A 270 3.95 9.04 3.09
N TRP A 271 4.02 9.75 4.22
CA TRP A 271 3.59 11.13 4.17
C TRP A 271 4.60 11.90 3.33
N ASN A 272 4.18 12.23 2.15
CA ASN A 272 4.84 13.19 1.30
C ASN A 272 3.98 14.46 1.35
N SER A 273 4.58 15.61 1.64
CA SER A 273 3.90 16.90 1.56
C SER A 273 3.31 17.19 0.17
N GLY A 274 3.82 16.52 -0.87
CA GLY A 274 3.24 16.52 -2.21
C GLY A 274 2.07 15.55 -2.42
N TRP A 275 1.70 14.75 -1.41
CA TRP A 275 0.57 13.85 -1.53
C TRP A 275 -0.72 14.57 -1.14
N LEU A 276 -1.59 14.76 -2.14
CA LEU A 276 -2.87 15.42 -1.99
C LEU A 276 -3.89 14.44 -1.45
N ALA A 277 -4.12 14.46 -0.15
CA ALA A 277 -5.31 13.84 0.41
C ALA A 277 -6.54 14.71 0.08
N ASN A 278 -7.61 14.08 -0.38
CA ASN A 278 -8.90 14.75 -0.56
C ASN A 278 -9.46 15.15 0.81
N GLY A 279 -9.78 16.40 0.98
CA GLY A 279 -10.38 16.92 2.22
C GLY A 279 -9.36 17.43 3.25
N LEU A 280 -9.90 18.01 4.31
CA LEU A 280 -9.17 18.47 5.49
C LEU A 280 -9.41 17.49 6.63
N THR A 281 -8.33 16.92 7.18
CA THR A 281 -8.41 15.91 8.23
C THR A 281 -7.99 16.46 9.59
N ASP A 282 -8.78 16.16 10.63
CA ASP A 282 -8.38 16.19 12.05
C ASP A 282 -8.17 14.74 12.48
N MET A 283 -6.94 14.37 12.73
CA MET A 283 -6.56 13.00 13.09
C MET A 283 -6.05 12.93 14.51
N ARG A 284 -6.49 11.89 15.23
CA ARG A 284 -6.01 11.59 16.58
C ARG A 284 -5.89 10.09 16.70
N TYR A 285 -4.69 9.58 16.85
CA TYR A 285 -4.50 8.16 17.04
C TYR A 285 -3.42 7.86 18.06
N GLY A 286 -3.53 6.68 18.64
CA GLY A 286 -2.53 6.14 19.55
C GLY A 286 -2.61 4.63 19.60
N GLY A 287 -1.48 3.99 19.87
CA GLY A 287 -1.43 2.55 19.88
C GLY A 287 -0.20 1.97 20.56
N VAL A 288 -0.22 0.65 20.58
CA VAL A 288 0.80 -0.20 21.20
C VAL A 288 1.18 -1.30 20.23
N GLU A 289 2.46 -1.52 20.03
CA GLU A 289 3.00 -2.71 19.36
C GLU A 289 3.84 -3.52 20.35
N LEU A 290 3.64 -4.83 20.38
CA LEU A 290 4.36 -5.77 21.22
C LEU A 290 4.87 -6.92 20.36
N LEU A 291 6.19 -7.11 20.32
CA LEU A 291 6.83 -8.28 19.75
C LEU A 291 7.44 -9.09 20.90
N LEU A 292 7.10 -10.38 20.92
CA LEU A 292 7.64 -11.38 21.85
C LEU A 292 8.14 -12.58 21.04
N LYS A 293 9.34 -13.07 21.36
CA LYS A 293 9.86 -14.34 20.82
C LYS A 293 10.63 -15.10 21.88
N ASP A 294 10.72 -16.41 21.74
CA ASP A 294 11.60 -17.22 22.59
C ASP A 294 13.07 -17.10 22.16
N LYS A 295 13.98 -17.56 23.00
CA LYS A 295 15.42 -17.51 22.73
C LYS A 295 15.86 -18.42 21.59
N GLN A 296 15.09 -19.43 21.26
CA GLN A 296 15.38 -20.44 20.23
C GLN A 296 14.65 -20.11 18.92
N ASP A 297 13.91 -19.01 18.87
CA ASP A 297 13.10 -18.58 17.72
C ASP A 297 12.08 -19.64 17.26
N THR A 298 11.59 -20.46 18.20
CA THR A 298 10.58 -21.48 17.93
C THR A 298 9.17 -20.89 17.86
N TRP A 299 8.94 -19.77 18.50
CA TRP A 299 7.71 -19.00 18.34
C TRP A 299 7.96 -17.50 18.39
N LYS A 300 7.14 -16.78 17.68
CA LYS A 300 7.18 -15.33 17.60
C LYS A 300 5.76 -14.77 17.52
N LEU A 301 5.42 -13.85 18.43
CA LEU A 301 4.16 -13.12 18.48
C LEU A 301 4.42 -11.64 18.21
N ASN A 302 3.79 -11.10 17.19
CA ASN A 302 3.70 -9.66 16.95
C ASN A 302 2.25 -9.21 17.11
N SER A 303 2.01 -8.29 18.04
CA SER A 303 0.67 -7.77 18.36
C SER A 303 0.66 -6.26 18.28
N TYR A 304 -0.37 -5.73 17.63
CA TYR A 304 -0.57 -4.31 17.40
C TYR A 304 -2.02 -3.94 17.71
N VAL A 305 -2.21 -2.91 18.52
CA VAL A 305 -3.54 -2.36 18.85
C VAL A 305 -3.50 -0.85 18.71
N LYS A 306 -4.47 -0.30 17.97
CA LYS A 306 -4.58 1.13 17.71
C LYS A 306 -6.01 1.64 17.84
N GLY A 307 -6.17 2.77 18.54
CA GLY A 307 -7.36 3.61 18.48
C GLY A 307 -7.15 4.80 17.57
N LEU A 308 -8.16 5.15 16.79
CA LEU A 308 -8.11 6.24 15.79
C LEU A 308 -9.42 7.01 15.83
N TYR A 309 -9.32 8.34 15.89
CA TYR A 309 -10.37 9.29 15.55
C TYR A 309 -9.99 10.03 14.28
N GLU A 310 -10.92 10.10 13.33
CA GLU A 310 -10.81 10.89 12.09
C GLU A 310 -11.98 11.84 11.99
N GLY A 311 -11.71 13.14 11.85
CA GLY A 311 -12.64 14.15 11.40
C GLY A 311 -12.24 14.59 10.00
N ILE A 312 -13.11 14.44 9.00
CA ILE A 312 -12.78 14.77 7.59
C ILE A 312 -13.82 15.78 7.09
N ASN A 313 -13.36 16.95 6.72
CA ASN A 313 -14.14 17.94 5.98
C ASN A 313 -13.79 17.82 4.50
N HIS A 314 -14.74 17.31 3.72
CA HIS A 314 -14.56 17.04 2.30
C HIS A 314 -15.51 17.91 1.49
N GLU A 315 -14.94 18.75 0.63
CA GLU A 315 -15.64 19.54 -0.37
C GLU A 315 -15.22 19.07 -1.76
N SER A 316 -16.17 18.83 -2.64
CA SER A 316 -15.89 18.55 -4.04
C SER A 316 -16.84 19.27 -4.97
N LYS A 317 -16.34 19.64 -6.14
CA LYS A 317 -17.08 20.30 -7.21
C LYS A 317 -16.77 19.57 -8.51
N ALA A 318 -17.80 19.08 -9.19
CA ALA A 318 -17.62 18.32 -10.41
C ALA A 318 -18.35 18.94 -11.60
N SER A 319 -17.69 18.89 -12.73
CA SER A 319 -18.20 19.17 -14.05
C SER A 319 -18.29 17.87 -14.82
N ALA A 320 -19.48 17.46 -15.22
CA ALA A 320 -19.66 16.23 -15.97
C ALA A 320 -20.30 16.51 -17.33
N VAL A 321 -19.85 15.76 -18.32
CA VAL A 321 -20.44 15.69 -19.67
C VAL A 321 -20.96 14.28 -19.86
N ASN A 322 -22.26 14.14 -20.03
CA ASN A 322 -22.90 12.84 -20.27
C ASN A 322 -23.03 12.65 -21.79
N PHE A 323 -22.47 11.58 -22.31
CA PHE A 323 -22.47 11.28 -23.72
C PHE A 323 -23.78 10.61 -24.13
N LEU A 324 -24.61 11.35 -24.89
CA LEU A 324 -25.83 10.86 -25.49
C LEU A 324 -25.73 10.91 -27.01
N GLU A 325 -26.43 10.06 -27.73
CA GLU A 325 -26.33 9.99 -29.19
C GLU A 325 -26.93 11.26 -29.87
N SER A 326 -27.92 11.85 -29.25
CA SER A 326 -28.60 13.06 -29.73
C SER A 326 -27.93 14.37 -29.41
N GLY A 327 -26.89 14.32 -28.62
CA GLY A 327 -26.18 15.50 -28.10
C GLY A 327 -25.93 15.36 -26.62
N ASP A 328 -24.82 15.91 -26.15
CA ASP A 328 -24.38 15.78 -24.77
C ASP A 328 -25.25 16.59 -23.81
N THR A 329 -25.38 16.12 -22.57
CA THR A 329 -25.89 16.93 -21.46
C THR A 329 -24.76 17.27 -20.50
N TYR A 330 -24.94 18.34 -19.77
CA TYR A 330 -23.90 18.90 -18.91
C TYR A 330 -24.39 18.93 -17.47
N GLN A 331 -23.61 18.38 -16.55
CA GLN A 331 -23.98 18.34 -15.16
C GLN A 331 -22.97 19.11 -14.31
N ARG A 332 -23.49 19.82 -13.30
CA ARG A 332 -22.69 20.42 -12.23
C ARG A 332 -23.09 19.78 -10.91
N ILE A 333 -22.10 19.42 -10.10
CA ILE A 333 -22.30 18.79 -8.80
C ILE A 333 -21.44 19.52 -7.78
N ALA A 334 -22.03 19.90 -6.66
CA ALA A 334 -21.32 20.39 -5.48
C ALA A 334 -21.65 19.49 -4.29
N LYS A 335 -20.65 19.07 -3.56
CA LYS A 335 -20.81 18.19 -2.42
C LYS A 335 -19.93 18.65 -1.27
N ASN A 336 -20.57 18.89 -0.12
CA ASN A 336 -19.91 19.19 1.13
C ASN A 336 -20.26 18.09 2.12
N SER A 337 -19.27 17.48 2.75
CA SER A 337 -19.50 16.47 3.77
C SER A 337 -18.53 16.61 4.93
N TYR A 338 -19.05 16.40 6.12
CA TYR A 338 -18.26 16.29 7.34
C TYR A 338 -18.44 14.92 7.96
N MET A 339 -17.37 14.13 7.93
CA MET A 339 -17.35 12.78 8.49
C MET A 339 -16.58 12.77 9.81
N ARG A 340 -17.13 12.12 10.82
CA ARG A 340 -16.45 11.80 12.08
C ARG A 340 -16.47 10.29 12.27
N ARG A 341 -15.32 9.70 12.53
CA ARG A 341 -15.21 8.24 12.67
C ARG A 341 -14.24 7.86 13.76
N ASN A 342 -14.69 7.00 14.66
CA ASN A 342 -13.84 6.32 15.64
C ASN A 342 -13.57 4.90 15.17
N LYS A 343 -12.33 4.44 15.29
CA LYS A 343 -11.93 3.07 14.98
C LYS A 343 -11.08 2.49 16.10
N LEU A 344 -11.26 1.19 16.34
CA LEU A 344 -10.36 0.37 17.13
C LEU A 344 -9.89 -0.77 16.23
N ILE A 345 -8.59 -0.89 16.05
CA ILE A 345 -7.97 -1.86 15.15
C ILE A 345 -7.02 -2.72 15.99
N SER A 346 -7.06 -4.03 15.81
CA SER A 346 -6.05 -4.93 16.34
C SER A 346 -5.53 -5.87 15.27
N HIS A 347 -4.25 -6.18 15.33
CA HIS A 347 -3.58 -7.12 14.44
C HIS A 347 -2.63 -7.98 15.26
N HIS A 348 -2.73 -9.29 15.11
CA HIS A 348 -1.91 -10.26 15.81
C HIS A 348 -1.34 -11.24 14.79
N ASN A 349 -0.03 -11.49 14.85
CA ASN A 349 0.67 -12.46 14.02
C ASN A 349 1.47 -13.39 14.92
N LEU A 350 1.16 -14.68 14.86
CA LEU A 350 1.84 -15.73 15.58
C LEU A 350 2.53 -16.66 14.59
N ASP A 351 3.84 -16.76 14.70
CA ASP A 351 4.68 -17.71 13.97
C ASP A 351 5.11 -18.84 14.92
N LEU A 352 4.97 -20.08 14.49
CA LEU A 352 5.39 -21.29 15.18
C LEU A 352 6.28 -22.13 14.28
N LYS A 353 7.50 -22.41 14.72
CA LYS A 353 8.50 -23.16 13.98
C LYS A 353 8.76 -24.51 14.64
N TYR A 354 8.52 -25.58 13.92
CA TYR A 354 8.81 -26.96 14.33
C TYR A 354 9.79 -27.59 13.30
N PRO A 355 10.52 -28.65 13.65
CA PRO A 355 11.49 -29.24 12.74
C PRO A 355 10.95 -29.66 11.37
N GLN A 356 9.69 -30.08 11.30
CA GLN A 356 9.03 -30.56 10.08
C GLN A 356 7.78 -29.76 9.71
N SER A 357 7.50 -28.67 10.41
CA SER A 357 6.34 -27.83 10.09
C SER A 357 6.55 -26.38 10.51
N TYR A 358 5.91 -25.49 9.78
CA TYR A 358 5.79 -24.07 10.09
C TYR A 358 4.32 -23.71 10.12
N VAL A 359 3.88 -22.96 11.11
CA VAL A 359 2.51 -22.47 11.22
C VAL A 359 2.53 -20.97 11.46
N ASN A 360 1.78 -20.23 10.64
CA ASN A 360 1.54 -18.81 10.83
C ASN A 360 0.05 -18.56 11.03
N ILE A 361 -0.30 -17.80 12.06
CA ILE A 361 -1.69 -17.41 12.36
C ILE A 361 -1.76 -15.89 12.46
N LYS A 362 -2.60 -15.29 11.63
CA LYS A 362 -2.87 -13.85 11.63
C LYS A 362 -4.33 -13.60 11.99
N ALA A 363 -4.55 -12.77 13.00
CA ALA A 363 -5.87 -12.30 13.39
C ALA A 363 -5.92 -10.77 13.25
N TYR A 364 -6.96 -10.29 12.61
CA TYR A 364 -7.26 -8.87 12.46
C TYR A 364 -8.67 -8.59 12.97
N THR A 365 -8.85 -7.53 13.74
CA THR A 365 -10.18 -7.02 14.10
C THR A 365 -10.24 -5.51 13.91
N GLU A 366 -11.38 -5.04 13.45
CA GLU A 366 -11.68 -3.62 13.32
C GLU A 366 -13.11 -3.35 13.79
N TYR A 367 -13.25 -2.41 14.68
CA TYR A 367 -14.52 -1.81 15.03
C TYR A 367 -14.49 -0.34 14.57
N ALA A 368 -15.53 0.09 13.87
CA ALA A 368 -15.69 1.48 13.43
C ALA A 368 -17.11 1.99 13.73
N ASP A 369 -17.21 3.22 14.24
CA ASP A 369 -18.48 3.95 14.41
C ASP A 369 -18.27 5.36 13.85
N GLY A 370 -19.02 5.70 12.79
CA GLY A 370 -18.87 6.94 12.07
C GLY A 370 -20.21 7.60 11.76
N ASN A 371 -20.19 8.93 11.79
CA ASN A 371 -21.30 9.76 11.37
C ASN A 371 -20.85 10.65 10.21
N THR A 372 -21.71 10.85 9.24
CA THR A 372 -21.51 11.75 8.10
C THR A 372 -22.68 12.71 8.00
N ASP A 373 -22.36 13.98 7.91
CA ASP A 373 -23.28 15.07 7.59
C ASP A 373 -22.91 15.56 6.18
N GLN A 374 -23.85 15.54 5.25
CA GLN A 374 -23.58 15.81 3.84
C GLN A 374 -24.65 16.66 3.22
N LEU A 375 -24.25 17.64 2.41
CA LEU A 375 -25.08 18.34 1.46
C LEU A 375 -24.54 18.14 0.05
N GLU A 376 -25.39 17.61 -0.83
CA GLU A 376 -25.09 17.44 -2.24
C GLU A 376 -26.13 18.18 -3.08
N GLN A 377 -25.64 19.01 -3.99
CA GLN A 377 -26.45 19.73 -4.96
C GLN A 377 -25.97 19.35 -6.36
N SER A 378 -26.94 19.16 -7.25
CA SER A 378 -26.64 18.82 -8.63
C SER A 378 -27.67 19.45 -9.55
N ALA A 379 -27.23 19.80 -10.76
CA ALA A 379 -28.10 20.25 -11.84
C ALA A 379 -27.60 19.75 -13.18
N GLU A 380 -28.52 19.29 -14.03
CA GLU A 380 -28.26 18.86 -15.40
C GLU A 380 -28.87 19.83 -16.39
N PHE A 381 -28.10 20.16 -17.42
CA PHE A 381 -28.42 21.19 -18.40
C PHE A 381 -28.29 20.64 -19.85
N ARG A 382 -29.11 21.18 -20.77
CA ARG A 382 -29.00 20.93 -22.21
C ARG A 382 -27.82 21.62 -22.84
N ASP A 383 -27.52 22.85 -22.40
CA ASP A 383 -26.36 23.61 -22.87
C ASP A 383 -25.24 23.59 -21.83
N ASN A 384 -23.99 23.70 -22.27
CA ASN A 384 -22.86 23.74 -21.36
C ASN A 384 -22.87 25.05 -20.54
N PRO A 385 -23.00 24.96 -19.20
CA PRO A 385 -22.81 26.15 -18.35
C PRO A 385 -21.39 26.65 -18.51
N LYS A 386 -21.24 27.88 -18.92
CA LYS A 386 -19.92 28.51 -19.14
C LYS A 386 -19.20 28.91 -17.84
N GLU A 387 -19.81 28.63 -16.69
CA GLU A 387 -19.23 28.83 -15.38
C GLU A 387 -18.20 27.78 -15.08
N GLY A 388 -17.13 28.15 -14.39
CA GLY A 388 -16.19 27.20 -13.85
C GLY A 388 -16.77 26.33 -12.74
N TYR A 389 -15.94 25.45 -12.19
CA TYR A 389 -16.33 24.61 -11.04
C TYR A 389 -16.63 25.38 -9.75
N GLY A 390 -16.56 26.70 -9.76
CA GLY A 390 -17.09 27.58 -8.68
C GLY A 390 -18.55 27.33 -8.37
N HIS A 391 -19.32 26.85 -9.34
CA HIS A 391 -20.68 26.34 -9.19
C HIS A 391 -21.70 27.32 -8.57
N SER A 392 -21.54 28.60 -8.79
CA SER A 392 -22.50 29.62 -8.34
C SER A 392 -23.90 29.39 -8.88
N ILE A 393 -24.04 28.72 -10.03
CA ILE A 393 -25.32 28.34 -10.62
C ILE A 393 -26.16 27.43 -9.72
N LEU A 394 -25.52 26.57 -8.91
CA LEU A 394 -26.19 25.68 -7.97
C LEU A 394 -26.76 26.43 -6.76
N ASP A 395 -26.12 27.53 -6.34
CA ASP A 395 -26.53 28.31 -5.18
C ASP A 395 -27.90 28.98 -5.40
N THR A 396 -28.21 29.26 -6.66
CA THR A 396 -29.46 29.94 -7.04
C THR A 396 -30.56 28.99 -7.54
N LEU A 397 -30.25 27.68 -7.65
CA LEU A 397 -31.12 26.69 -8.28
C LEU A 397 -32.52 26.63 -7.65
N PHE A 398 -32.60 26.70 -6.32
CA PHE A 398 -33.84 26.65 -5.54
C PHE A 398 -34.32 28.05 -5.08
N SER A 399 -33.66 29.11 -5.52
CA SER A 399 -34.11 30.49 -5.21
C SER A 399 -35.32 30.88 -6.05
N SER A 400 -36.04 31.90 -5.58
CA SER A 400 -37.18 32.49 -6.34
C SER A 400 -36.73 33.25 -7.61
N ILE A 401 -35.44 33.64 -7.69
CA ILE A 401 -34.88 34.37 -8.83
C ILE A 401 -33.86 33.44 -9.46
N LYS A 402 -34.20 32.87 -10.61
CA LYS A 402 -33.30 32.03 -11.42
C LYS A 402 -32.63 32.86 -12.51
N SER A 403 -31.48 32.43 -12.96
CA SER A 403 -30.83 33.02 -14.12
C SER A 403 -31.59 32.63 -15.40
N GLU A 404 -31.56 33.48 -16.45
CA GLU A 404 -32.12 33.17 -17.76
C GLU A 404 -31.56 31.84 -18.35
N PHE A 405 -30.31 31.53 -18.06
CA PHE A 405 -29.67 30.27 -18.47
C PHE A 405 -30.35 29.07 -17.80
N VAL A 406 -30.59 29.12 -16.47
CA VAL A 406 -31.26 28.03 -15.74
C VAL A 406 -32.65 27.81 -16.28
N ASP A 407 -33.44 28.87 -16.46
CA ASP A 407 -34.81 28.75 -16.96
C ASP A 407 -34.92 28.15 -18.36
N ARG A 408 -33.90 28.40 -19.24
CA ARG A 408 -33.88 27.87 -20.60
C ARG A 408 -33.30 26.49 -20.72
N SER A 409 -32.22 26.19 -19.96
CA SER A 409 -31.36 25.04 -20.20
C SER A 409 -31.50 23.92 -19.15
N LEU A 410 -32.13 24.18 -18.01
CA LEU A 410 -32.29 23.20 -16.93
C LEU A 410 -33.14 22.00 -17.40
N ILE A 411 -32.63 20.79 -17.20
CA ILE A 411 -33.35 19.53 -17.35
C ILE A 411 -33.93 19.11 -16.00
N ASN A 412 -33.06 19.02 -15.00
CA ASN A 412 -33.40 18.75 -13.60
C ASN A 412 -32.32 19.27 -12.68
N GLY A 413 -32.68 19.39 -11.40
CA GLY A 413 -31.67 19.65 -10.36
C GLY A 413 -32.21 19.14 -9.02
N TYR A 414 -31.30 18.80 -8.12
CA TYR A 414 -31.65 18.38 -6.77
C TYR A 414 -30.73 18.94 -5.71
N SER A 415 -31.27 18.99 -4.51
CA SER A 415 -30.53 19.22 -3.27
C SER A 415 -30.81 18.04 -2.33
N ASN A 416 -29.79 17.38 -1.82
CA ASN A 416 -29.90 16.27 -0.89
C ASN A 416 -29.09 16.56 0.36
N ALA A 417 -29.76 16.84 1.46
CA ALA A 417 -29.15 16.92 2.78
C ALA A 417 -29.27 15.56 3.47
N GLU A 418 -28.19 15.00 3.93
CA GLU A 418 -28.13 13.63 4.48
C GLU A 418 -27.36 13.58 5.79
N LEU A 419 -27.94 12.90 6.79
CA LEU A 419 -27.27 12.46 8.00
C LEU A 419 -27.16 10.94 7.96
N ALA A 420 -25.94 10.41 7.86
CA ALA A 420 -25.69 8.97 7.83
C ALA A 420 -24.88 8.54 9.05
N ARG A 421 -25.14 7.32 9.53
CA ARG A 421 -24.33 6.66 10.53
C ARG A 421 -23.99 5.25 10.08
N GLN A 422 -22.72 4.89 10.21
CA GLN A 422 -22.24 3.55 9.96
C GLN A 422 -21.56 2.99 11.21
N ARG A 423 -21.99 1.82 11.65
CA ARG A 423 -21.27 0.99 12.60
C ARG A 423 -20.81 -0.27 11.91
N MET A 424 -19.55 -0.62 12.09
CA MET A 424 -18.95 -1.78 11.46
C MET A 424 -18.10 -2.56 12.47
N PHE A 425 -18.27 -3.86 12.45
CA PHE A 425 -17.31 -4.79 13.01
C PHE A 425 -16.79 -5.70 11.90
N ARG A 426 -15.47 -5.82 11.81
CA ARG A 426 -14.79 -6.75 10.88
C ARG A 426 -13.81 -7.60 11.68
N GLY A 427 -13.82 -8.90 11.42
CA GLY A 427 -12.83 -9.86 11.90
C GLY A 427 -12.26 -10.64 10.72
N GLU A 428 -10.94 -10.86 10.71
CA GLU A 428 -10.27 -11.72 9.74
C GLU A 428 -9.33 -12.67 10.48
N LEU A 429 -9.39 -13.95 10.14
CA LEU A 429 -8.48 -14.97 10.61
C LEU A 429 -7.82 -15.64 9.43
N LYS A 430 -6.51 -15.58 9.35
CA LYS A 430 -5.69 -16.31 8.38
C LYS A 430 -4.83 -17.32 9.11
N GLY A 431 -4.81 -18.55 8.62
CA GLY A 431 -3.92 -19.60 9.07
C GLY A 431 -3.17 -20.17 7.86
N GLU A 432 -1.89 -20.38 8.00
CA GLU A 432 -1.05 -20.98 6.99
C GLU A 432 -0.13 -22.01 7.67
N ALA A 433 -0.11 -23.22 7.17
CA ALA A 433 0.74 -24.28 7.67
C ALA A 433 1.48 -24.97 6.52
N TYR A 434 2.79 -25.12 6.67
CA TYR A 434 3.67 -25.88 5.79
C TYR A 434 4.12 -27.12 6.54
N ILE A 435 3.91 -28.30 5.98
CA ILE A 435 4.15 -29.57 6.64
C ILE A 435 4.95 -30.47 5.71
N LYS A 436 6.18 -30.80 6.09
CA LYS A 436 7.06 -31.70 5.35
C LYS A 436 6.57 -33.13 5.45
N ILE A 437 6.61 -33.86 4.35
CA ILE A 437 6.13 -35.24 4.28
C ILE A 437 7.31 -36.21 4.41
N GLY A 438 7.55 -36.69 5.62
CA GLY A 438 8.64 -37.63 5.92
C GLY A 438 10.01 -37.06 5.61
N ASN A 439 10.87 -37.84 4.90
CA ASN A 439 12.20 -37.43 4.48
C ASN A 439 12.25 -36.98 3.01
N LEU A 440 11.10 -36.87 2.35
CA LEU A 440 11.01 -36.42 0.97
C LEU A 440 11.10 -34.88 0.90
N PRO A 441 11.45 -34.31 -0.25
CA PRO A 441 11.40 -32.86 -0.45
C PRO A 441 9.97 -32.33 -0.54
N ASP A 442 8.97 -33.21 -0.45
CA ASP A 442 7.56 -32.89 -0.61
C ASP A 442 6.99 -32.26 0.64
N TYR A 443 6.01 -31.36 0.43
CA TYR A 443 5.31 -30.73 1.54
C TYR A 443 3.85 -30.46 1.20
N VAL A 444 3.03 -30.40 2.26
CA VAL A 444 1.63 -29.97 2.18
C VAL A 444 1.52 -28.56 2.73
N THR A 445 0.80 -27.71 2.02
CA THR A 445 0.40 -26.39 2.50
C THR A 445 -1.10 -26.41 2.80
N VAL A 446 -1.45 -25.98 4.02
CA VAL A 446 -2.85 -25.79 4.43
C VAL A 446 -3.04 -24.31 4.71
N ASN A 447 -3.91 -23.67 3.93
CA ASN A 447 -4.27 -22.27 4.11
C ASN A 447 -5.73 -22.15 4.51
N PHE A 448 -6.01 -21.29 5.45
CA PHE A 448 -7.36 -20.89 5.85
C PHE A 448 -7.49 -19.38 5.87
N VAL A 449 -8.53 -18.86 5.23
CA VAL A 449 -8.92 -17.46 5.35
C VAL A 449 -10.38 -17.40 5.75
N GLY A 450 -10.65 -16.80 6.91
CA GLY A 450 -11.99 -16.54 7.41
C GLY A 450 -12.20 -15.04 7.60
N ASN A 451 -13.32 -14.50 7.12
CA ASN A 451 -13.73 -13.13 7.32
C ASN A 451 -15.15 -13.08 7.86
N TYR A 452 -15.34 -12.23 8.84
CA TYR A 452 -16.66 -11.84 9.34
C TYR A 452 -16.80 -10.32 9.27
N ARG A 453 -17.92 -9.86 8.74
CA ARG A 453 -18.24 -8.43 8.68
C ARG A 453 -19.69 -8.22 9.05
N ASN A 454 -19.92 -7.30 9.96
CA ASN A 454 -21.25 -6.85 10.37
C ASN A 454 -21.29 -5.32 10.23
N ILE A 455 -22.24 -4.81 9.46
CA ILE A 455 -22.41 -3.39 9.21
C ILE A 455 -23.85 -3.03 9.52
N LEU A 456 -24.03 -1.92 10.17
CA LEU A 456 -25.31 -1.23 10.30
C LEU A 456 -25.15 0.18 9.75
N ASN A 457 -25.79 0.44 8.63
CA ASN A 457 -25.91 1.76 8.05
C ASN A 457 -27.30 2.31 8.33
N THR A 458 -27.39 3.54 8.82
CA THR A 458 -28.63 4.30 8.92
C THR A 458 -28.44 5.64 8.21
N SER A 459 -29.47 6.10 7.51
CA SER A 459 -29.41 7.35 6.76
C SER A 459 -30.75 8.06 6.84
N TYR A 460 -30.70 9.36 7.09
CA TYR A 460 -31.82 10.30 7.01
C TYR A 460 -31.53 11.26 5.87
N SER A 461 -32.47 11.53 4.99
CA SER A 461 -32.27 12.51 3.93
C SER A 461 -33.49 13.33 3.58
N HIS A 462 -33.27 14.64 3.38
CA HIS A 462 -34.18 15.56 2.75
C HIS A 462 -33.74 15.73 1.29
N TYR A 463 -34.51 15.20 0.38
CA TYR A 463 -34.25 15.23 -1.05
C TYR A 463 -35.24 16.12 -1.75
N ASP A 464 -34.78 17.23 -2.32
CA ASP A 464 -35.58 18.23 -3.01
C ASP A 464 -35.21 18.19 -4.50
N LEU A 465 -36.15 17.79 -5.35
CA LEU A 465 -35.98 17.66 -6.79
C LEU A 465 -36.74 18.78 -7.52
N LEU A 466 -36.03 19.43 -8.43
CA LEU A 466 -36.57 20.45 -9.33
C LEU A 466 -36.49 19.95 -10.77
N SER A 467 -37.63 19.91 -11.46
CA SER A 467 -37.69 19.63 -12.90
C SER A 467 -37.55 20.89 -13.72
N GLY A 468 -37.01 20.82 -14.94
CA GLY A 468 -36.89 21.96 -15.85
C GLY A 468 -38.22 22.60 -16.26
N ASN A 469 -39.33 21.85 -16.16
CA ASN A 469 -40.70 22.39 -16.38
C ASN A 469 -41.27 23.15 -15.16
N GLY A 470 -40.48 23.37 -14.09
CA GLY A 470 -40.87 24.07 -12.88
C GLY A 470 -41.53 23.18 -11.81
N GLY A 471 -41.73 21.88 -12.06
CA GLY A 471 -42.23 20.93 -11.07
C GLY A 471 -41.22 20.74 -9.93
N ARG A 472 -41.67 20.72 -8.68
CA ARG A 472 -40.85 20.47 -7.49
C ARG A 472 -41.40 19.28 -6.71
N SER A 473 -40.54 18.38 -6.28
CA SER A 473 -40.86 17.20 -5.48
C SER A 473 -39.94 17.08 -4.30
N PHE A 474 -40.49 17.07 -3.11
CA PHE A 474 -39.77 16.88 -1.86
C PHE A 474 -39.95 15.44 -1.36
N GLN A 475 -38.87 14.84 -0.88
CA GLN A 475 -38.90 13.53 -0.25
C GLN A 475 -38.15 13.59 1.07
N ASN A 476 -38.81 13.18 2.14
CA ASN A 476 -38.20 12.96 3.45
C ASN A 476 -38.03 11.46 3.64
N ARG A 477 -36.77 11.01 3.77
CA ARG A 477 -36.42 9.61 3.71
C ARG A 477 -35.68 9.17 4.95
N TYR A 478 -35.96 7.96 5.39
CA TYR A 478 -35.13 7.24 6.35
C TYR A 478 -34.84 5.83 5.83
N SER A 479 -33.64 5.34 6.04
CA SER A 479 -33.31 3.95 5.76
C SER A 479 -32.41 3.36 6.83
N ASP A 480 -32.62 2.09 7.14
CA ASP A 480 -31.66 1.25 7.84
C ASP A 480 -31.25 0.07 6.96
N HIS A 481 -29.97 -0.26 7.01
CA HIS A 481 -29.39 -1.28 6.15
C HIS A 481 -28.39 -2.14 6.95
N PRO A 482 -28.90 -3.14 7.73
CA PRO A 482 -28.01 -4.12 8.35
C PRO A 482 -27.49 -5.11 7.32
N GLU A 483 -26.19 -5.37 7.36
CA GLU A 483 -25.49 -6.33 6.51
C GLU A 483 -24.61 -7.23 7.35
N VAL A 484 -24.69 -8.54 7.13
CA VAL A 484 -23.78 -9.54 7.70
C VAL A 484 -23.15 -10.34 6.58
N ARG A 485 -21.83 -10.42 6.58
CA ARG A 485 -21.07 -11.20 5.62
C ARG A 485 -20.11 -12.15 6.33
N ILE A 486 -20.08 -13.40 5.88
CA ILE A 486 -19.16 -14.44 6.34
C ILE A 486 -18.50 -15.04 5.10
N ASP A 487 -17.18 -15.02 5.08
CA ASP A 487 -16.39 -15.70 4.05
C ASP A 487 -15.45 -16.70 4.74
N ALA A 488 -15.37 -17.93 4.25
CA ALA A 488 -14.42 -18.93 4.70
C ALA A 488 -13.83 -19.67 3.50
N SER A 489 -12.51 -19.79 3.47
CA SER A 489 -11.83 -20.44 2.34
C SER A 489 -10.63 -21.29 2.79
N PRO A 490 -10.84 -22.53 3.25
CA PRO A 490 -9.76 -23.50 3.40
C PRO A 490 -9.22 -23.94 2.04
N THR A 491 -7.90 -24.06 1.96
CA THR A 491 -7.17 -24.55 0.79
C THR A 491 -6.12 -25.55 1.23
N VAL A 492 -6.06 -26.68 0.55
CA VAL A 492 -5.01 -27.67 0.73
C VAL A 492 -4.26 -27.83 -0.58
N THR A 493 -2.95 -27.75 -0.50
CA THR A 493 -2.06 -27.87 -1.67
C THR A 493 -0.95 -28.85 -1.33
N TYR A 494 -0.70 -29.82 -2.22
CA TYR A 494 0.44 -30.74 -2.09
C TYR A 494 1.48 -30.38 -3.14
N ASN A 495 2.71 -30.18 -2.71
CA ASN A 495 3.85 -29.86 -3.58
C ASN A 495 4.71 -31.11 -3.73
N LEU A 496 4.78 -31.63 -4.95
CA LEU A 496 5.49 -32.85 -5.30
C LEU A 496 6.49 -32.56 -6.40
N ASP A 497 7.76 -32.86 -6.16
CA ASP A 497 8.84 -32.76 -7.11
C ASP A 497 9.30 -34.15 -7.56
N LEU A 498 9.12 -34.44 -8.85
CA LEU A 498 9.50 -35.72 -9.45
C LEU A 498 10.73 -35.55 -10.34
N PRO A 499 11.77 -36.39 -10.18
CA PRO A 499 12.90 -36.43 -11.10
C PRO A 499 12.45 -37.06 -12.44
N VAL A 500 12.76 -36.40 -13.56
CA VAL A 500 12.53 -36.92 -14.92
C VAL A 500 13.82 -36.85 -15.71
N GLY A 501 14.63 -37.93 -15.61
CA GLY A 501 16.01 -37.95 -16.11
C GLY A 501 16.87 -36.96 -15.34
N GLU A 502 17.54 -36.06 -16.05
CA GLU A 502 18.29 -34.92 -15.46
C GLU A 502 17.43 -33.70 -15.13
N LYS A 503 16.12 -33.77 -15.39
CA LYS A 503 15.20 -32.67 -15.21
C LYS A 503 14.20 -32.94 -14.08
N LYS A 504 13.37 -31.94 -13.78
CA LYS A 504 12.40 -31.96 -12.70
C LYS A 504 10.99 -31.65 -13.23
N LEU A 505 10.03 -32.43 -12.75
CA LEU A 505 8.60 -32.17 -12.94
C LEU A 505 7.98 -31.85 -11.59
N ARG A 506 7.38 -30.67 -11.48
CA ARG A 506 6.65 -30.24 -10.29
C ARG A 506 5.15 -30.41 -10.49
N LEU A 507 4.51 -31.16 -9.62
CA LEU A 507 3.08 -31.36 -9.59
C LEU A 507 2.51 -30.70 -8.33
N ILE A 508 1.53 -29.81 -8.51
CA ILE A 508 0.89 -29.10 -7.41
C ILE A 508 -0.63 -29.24 -7.52
N PRO A 509 -1.21 -30.38 -7.09
CA PRO A 509 -2.65 -30.48 -6.90
C PRO A 509 -3.08 -29.56 -5.75
N SER A 510 -4.15 -28.83 -5.98
CA SER A 510 -4.73 -27.92 -5.00
C SER A 510 -6.24 -28.05 -4.99
N TYR A 511 -6.80 -28.04 -3.80
CA TYR A 511 -8.24 -28.01 -3.59
C TYR A 511 -8.58 -26.86 -2.64
N LYS A 512 -9.51 -26.01 -3.08
CA LYS A 512 -10.04 -24.88 -2.32
C LYS A 512 -11.54 -24.98 -2.19
N LEU A 513 -12.02 -25.02 -0.97
CA LEU A 513 -13.43 -24.81 -0.65
C LEU A 513 -13.64 -23.33 -0.34
N LYS A 514 -14.67 -22.72 -0.88
CA LYS A 514 -15.04 -21.35 -0.54
C LYS A 514 -16.52 -21.29 -0.16
N TYR A 515 -16.78 -20.83 1.04
CA TYR A 515 -18.11 -20.53 1.56
C TYR A 515 -18.27 -19.03 1.70
N ASN A 516 -19.32 -18.48 1.09
CA ASN A 516 -19.72 -17.09 1.26
C ASN A 516 -21.17 -17.05 1.71
N TYR A 517 -21.43 -16.31 2.76
CA TYR A 517 -22.76 -15.95 3.23
C TYR A 517 -22.86 -14.43 3.27
N ASN A 518 -23.89 -13.89 2.66
CA ASN A 518 -24.19 -12.46 2.67
C ASN A 518 -25.66 -12.28 2.95
N GLN A 519 -25.99 -11.61 4.04
CA GLN A 519 -27.33 -11.17 4.40
C GLN A 519 -27.34 -9.66 4.39
N GLY A 520 -28.22 -9.06 3.59
CA GLY A 520 -28.44 -7.63 3.53
C GLY A 520 -29.93 -7.35 3.55
N ASN A 521 -30.36 -6.55 4.51
CA ASN A 521 -31.73 -6.05 4.60
C ASN A 521 -31.71 -4.55 4.37
N ARG A 522 -32.73 -4.03 3.78
CA ARG A 522 -32.97 -2.60 3.67
C ARG A 522 -34.42 -2.31 4.05
N ASN A 523 -34.63 -1.57 5.10
CA ASN A 523 -35.90 -0.95 5.42
C ASN A 523 -35.83 0.49 4.96
N TYR A 524 -36.65 0.85 3.99
CA TYR A 524 -36.68 2.17 3.38
C TYR A 524 -38.02 2.84 3.67
N TYR A 525 -37.99 4.02 4.26
CA TYR A 525 -39.15 4.75 4.70
C TYR A 525 -39.26 6.07 3.95
N ARG A 526 -40.44 6.37 3.44
CA ARG A 526 -40.85 7.63 2.85
C ARG A 526 -41.68 8.42 3.89
N LEU A 527 -40.98 9.15 4.75
CA LEU A 527 -41.61 9.91 5.82
C LEU A 527 -42.53 11.03 5.26
N ASP A 528 -42.25 11.49 4.04
CA ASP A 528 -43.08 12.42 3.29
C ASP A 528 -44.47 11.86 2.91
N TYR A 529 -44.75 10.58 3.14
CA TYR A 529 -46.13 10.04 3.05
C TYR A 529 -46.97 10.39 4.27
N LEU A 530 -46.36 10.92 5.32
CA LEU A 530 -47.04 11.30 6.53
C LEU A 530 -47.46 12.79 6.50
N ASP A 531 -48.62 13.11 7.04
CA ASP A 531 -49.08 14.48 7.20
C ASP A 531 -48.08 15.28 8.09
N GLY A 532 -47.72 16.46 7.65
CA GLY A 532 -46.74 17.31 8.34
C GLY A 532 -45.27 16.95 8.06
N TRP A 533 -44.99 15.95 7.18
CA TRP A 533 -43.64 15.53 6.78
C TRP A 533 -43.39 15.69 5.28
N ASN A 534 -44.37 16.17 4.52
CA ASN A 534 -44.49 16.09 3.08
C ASN A 534 -43.99 17.31 2.29
N THR A 535 -43.53 18.36 2.99
CA THR A 535 -42.92 19.54 2.35
C THR A 535 -41.67 19.95 3.09
N ALA A 536 -40.77 20.67 2.45
CA ALA A 536 -39.54 21.17 3.06
C ALA A 536 -39.81 22.09 4.27
N ASP A 537 -40.89 22.88 4.22
CA ASP A 537 -41.28 23.83 5.28
C ASP A 537 -41.99 23.15 6.46
N ALA A 538 -42.70 22.04 6.22
CA ALA A 538 -43.45 21.32 7.24
C ALA A 538 -42.67 20.15 7.87
N ALA A 539 -41.66 19.62 7.16
CA ALA A 539 -40.88 18.50 7.66
C ALA A 539 -40.13 18.88 8.94
N PRO A 540 -40.07 17.98 9.92
CA PRO A 540 -39.19 18.15 11.08
C PRO A 540 -37.71 18.25 10.67
N GLU A 541 -36.88 18.70 11.62
CA GLU A 541 -35.42 18.72 11.42
C GLU A 541 -34.89 17.37 10.98
N LEU A 542 -33.88 17.38 10.09
CA LEU A 542 -33.23 16.16 9.59
C LEU A 542 -32.70 15.33 10.74
N GLY A 543 -33.00 14.02 10.73
CA GLY A 543 -32.62 13.09 11.78
C GLY A 543 -33.72 12.73 12.78
N GLN A 544 -34.89 13.36 12.68
CA GLN A 544 -36.07 13.02 13.49
C GLN A 544 -36.86 11.88 12.86
N LEU A 545 -37.51 11.07 13.70
CA LEU A 545 -38.39 9.96 13.32
C LEU A 545 -39.73 10.13 14.03
N PRO A 546 -40.82 9.63 13.43
CA PRO A 546 -42.11 9.54 14.11
C PRO A 546 -42.00 8.74 15.42
N SER A 547 -42.59 9.23 16.48
CA SER A 547 -42.58 8.61 17.81
C SER A 547 -43.43 7.33 17.89
N ASN A 548 -44.30 7.10 16.90
CA ASN A 548 -45.26 5.99 16.89
C ASN A 548 -44.86 4.95 15.82
N ASN A 549 -44.74 3.68 16.21
CA ASN A 549 -44.45 2.56 15.32
C ASN A 549 -45.50 2.41 14.19
N SER A 550 -46.78 2.75 14.41
CA SER A 550 -47.80 2.67 13.35
C SER A 550 -47.55 3.70 12.23
N LEU A 551 -47.05 4.89 12.57
CA LEU A 551 -46.63 5.88 11.57
C LEU A 551 -45.39 5.41 10.80
N MET A 552 -44.43 4.80 11.48
CA MET A 552 -43.29 4.21 10.80
C MET A 552 -43.72 3.10 9.80
N GLN A 553 -44.69 2.27 10.16
CA GLN A 553 -45.21 1.24 9.23
C GLN A 553 -45.97 1.90 8.05
N ALA A 554 -46.68 2.98 8.27
CA ALA A 554 -47.37 3.74 7.21
C ALA A 554 -46.39 4.41 6.25
N ALA A 555 -45.22 4.78 6.72
CA ALA A 555 -44.13 5.35 5.90
C ALA A 555 -43.29 4.32 5.18
N LEU A 556 -43.44 3.01 5.49
CA LEU A 556 -42.62 1.98 4.88
C LEU A 556 -42.86 1.88 3.37
N ASP A 557 -41.83 2.13 2.59
CA ASP A 557 -41.82 1.92 1.15
C ASP A 557 -41.42 0.47 0.83
N ALA A 558 -42.42 -0.41 0.68
CA ALA A 558 -42.21 -1.81 0.39
C ALA A 558 -41.51 -2.04 -0.97
N THR A 559 -41.67 -1.11 -1.93
CA THR A 559 -41.05 -1.20 -3.25
C THR A 559 -39.53 -1.05 -3.16
N ASN A 560 -39.06 -0.23 -2.25
CA ASN A 560 -37.62 0.04 -2.06
C ASN A 560 -37.03 -0.64 -0.81
N SER A 561 -37.84 -1.38 -0.06
CA SER A 561 -37.41 -2.23 1.03
C SER A 561 -37.17 -3.67 0.53
N TYR A 562 -36.13 -4.33 1.05
CA TYR A 562 -35.85 -5.73 0.68
C TYR A 562 -35.16 -6.49 1.82
N HIS A 563 -35.34 -7.80 1.77
CA HIS A 563 -34.55 -8.79 2.49
C HIS A 563 -33.80 -9.65 1.48
N SER A 564 -32.50 -9.80 1.66
CA SER A 564 -31.65 -10.59 0.77
C SER A 564 -30.71 -11.46 1.61
N GLN A 565 -30.74 -12.76 1.36
CA GLN A 565 -29.82 -13.72 1.94
C GLN A 565 -29.21 -14.56 0.84
N GLN A 566 -27.90 -14.43 0.65
CA GLN A 566 -27.18 -15.18 -0.37
C GLN A 566 -26.17 -16.12 0.26
N THR A 567 -26.17 -17.36 -0.19
CA THR A 567 -25.17 -18.38 0.15
C THR A 567 -24.51 -18.87 -1.11
N THR A 568 -23.18 -18.89 -1.12
CA THR A 568 -22.38 -19.45 -2.21
C THR A 568 -21.42 -20.48 -1.65
N LEU A 569 -21.46 -21.69 -2.19
CA LEU A 569 -20.49 -22.75 -1.91
C LEU A 569 -19.75 -23.07 -3.21
N SER A 570 -18.43 -22.90 -3.18
CA SER A 570 -17.57 -23.13 -4.34
C SER A 570 -16.51 -24.17 -4.03
N HIS A 571 -16.31 -25.10 -4.98
CA HIS A 571 -15.25 -26.08 -4.99
C HIS A 571 -14.32 -25.76 -6.15
N LEU A 572 -13.07 -25.44 -5.86
CA LEU A 572 -12.06 -25.19 -6.88
C LEU A 572 -10.97 -26.25 -6.77
N ALA A 573 -10.87 -27.11 -7.76
CA ALA A 573 -9.80 -28.07 -7.93
C ALA A 573 -8.87 -27.61 -9.05
N SER A 574 -7.58 -27.62 -8.82
CA SER A 574 -6.58 -27.28 -9.82
C SER A 574 -5.36 -28.20 -9.71
N LEU A 575 -4.69 -28.41 -10.83
CA LEU A 575 -3.42 -29.13 -10.90
C LEU A 575 -2.42 -28.26 -11.65
N SER A 576 -1.42 -27.74 -10.94
CA SER A 576 -0.30 -27.09 -11.62
C SER A 576 0.76 -28.13 -11.98
N VAL A 577 1.12 -28.19 -13.25
CA VAL A 577 2.16 -29.08 -13.80
C VAL A 577 3.25 -28.19 -14.34
N GLY A 578 4.40 -28.14 -13.64
CA GLY A 578 5.57 -27.35 -13.99
C GLY A 578 6.72 -28.25 -14.45
N TYR A 579 7.17 -28.10 -15.68
CA TYR A 579 8.32 -28.80 -16.22
C TYR A 579 9.54 -27.88 -16.27
N PHE A 580 10.58 -28.27 -15.58
CA PHE A 580 11.85 -27.53 -15.52
C PHE A 580 12.69 -27.88 -16.74
N LEU A 581 12.81 -26.93 -17.67
CA LEU A 581 13.69 -27.04 -18.83
C LEU A 581 15.17 -26.91 -18.44
N THR A 582 15.43 -26.00 -17.48
CA THR A 582 16.70 -25.80 -16.76
C THR A 582 16.38 -25.50 -15.31
N ASP A 583 17.37 -25.25 -14.47
CA ASP A 583 17.17 -24.86 -13.06
C ASP A 583 16.35 -23.56 -12.91
N THR A 584 16.38 -22.69 -13.93
CA THR A 584 15.68 -21.39 -13.93
C THR A 584 14.48 -21.33 -14.89
N ARG A 585 14.44 -22.21 -15.92
CA ARG A 585 13.39 -22.19 -16.95
C ARG A 585 12.30 -23.19 -16.68
N ILE A 586 11.07 -22.69 -16.58
CA ILE A 586 9.90 -23.50 -16.27
C ILE A 586 8.79 -23.21 -17.25
N LEU A 587 8.20 -24.28 -17.76
CA LEU A 587 6.92 -24.25 -18.45
C LEU A 587 5.87 -24.87 -17.53
N ALA A 588 4.84 -24.10 -17.16
CA ALA A 588 3.77 -24.58 -16.30
C ALA A 588 2.41 -24.43 -16.96
N ILE A 589 1.59 -25.44 -16.76
CA ILE A 589 0.16 -25.44 -17.12
C ILE A 589 -0.66 -25.69 -15.86
N ARG A 590 -1.75 -24.92 -15.70
CA ARG A 590 -2.64 -25.04 -14.54
C ARG A 590 -4.10 -25.13 -15.01
N PRO A 591 -4.58 -26.31 -15.41
CA PRO A 591 -6.00 -26.53 -15.56
C PRO A 591 -6.70 -26.43 -14.20
N GLN A 592 -7.93 -25.91 -14.23
CA GLN A 592 -8.76 -25.79 -13.04
C GLN A 592 -10.23 -26.06 -13.35
N VAL A 593 -10.91 -26.68 -12.41
CA VAL A 593 -12.36 -26.93 -12.44
C VAL A 593 -12.97 -26.20 -11.25
N HIS A 594 -13.93 -25.36 -11.52
CA HIS A 594 -14.68 -24.61 -10.54
C HIS A 594 -16.15 -25.04 -10.57
N MET A 595 -16.60 -25.69 -9.50
CA MET A 595 -18.01 -26.04 -9.29
C MET A 595 -18.58 -25.13 -8.21
N GLN A 596 -19.71 -24.51 -8.48
CA GLN A 596 -20.33 -23.56 -7.58
C GLN A 596 -21.82 -23.81 -7.45
N TYR A 597 -22.28 -23.77 -6.21
CA TYR A 597 -23.68 -23.70 -5.83
C TYR A 597 -23.97 -22.32 -5.24
N ASP A 598 -24.96 -21.64 -5.84
CA ASP A 598 -25.49 -20.36 -5.37
C ASP A 598 -26.94 -20.56 -4.92
N ARG A 599 -27.28 -19.93 -3.78
CA ARG A 599 -28.66 -19.80 -3.30
C ARG A 599 -28.90 -18.35 -2.91
N LEU A 600 -29.99 -17.78 -3.40
CA LEU A 600 -30.48 -16.45 -3.04
C LEU A 600 -31.93 -16.57 -2.56
N ASP A 601 -32.18 -16.17 -1.32
CA ASP A 601 -33.49 -15.91 -0.76
C ASP A 601 -33.72 -14.39 -0.82
N TYR A 602 -34.71 -13.95 -1.58
CA TYR A 602 -34.95 -12.53 -1.86
C TYR A 602 -36.42 -12.17 -1.74
N ARG A 603 -36.71 -11.16 -0.92
CA ARG A 603 -38.04 -10.61 -0.74
C ARG A 603 -38.03 -9.11 -0.95
N ARG A 604 -38.92 -8.62 -1.82
CA ARG A 604 -39.10 -7.19 -2.09
C ARG A 604 -40.49 -6.96 -2.72
N ALA A 605 -41.32 -6.15 -2.08
CA ALA A 605 -42.68 -5.89 -2.53
C ALA A 605 -43.44 -7.20 -2.84
N HIS A 606 -43.78 -7.43 -4.11
CA HIS A 606 -44.48 -8.64 -4.60
C HIS A 606 -43.54 -9.81 -4.94
N ILE A 607 -42.24 -9.61 -4.87
CA ILE A 607 -41.23 -10.64 -5.13
C ILE A 607 -40.92 -11.36 -3.81
N ASP A 608 -41.21 -12.67 -3.78
CA ASP A 608 -40.78 -13.58 -2.71
C ASP A 608 -40.24 -14.83 -3.42
N THR A 609 -38.91 -14.95 -3.52
CA THR A 609 -38.30 -15.99 -4.34
C THR A 609 -37.08 -16.59 -3.71
N VAL A 610 -36.88 -17.87 -3.94
CA VAL A 610 -35.64 -18.58 -3.64
C VAL A 610 -35.03 -19.04 -4.96
N ALA A 611 -34.01 -18.36 -5.41
CA ALA A 611 -33.27 -18.74 -6.61
C ALA A 611 -32.08 -19.61 -6.26
N THR A 612 -31.87 -20.69 -6.99
CA THR A 612 -30.70 -21.56 -6.85
C THR A 612 -30.05 -21.79 -8.21
N ARG A 613 -28.73 -21.95 -8.19
CA ARG A 613 -27.97 -22.22 -9.40
C ARG A 613 -26.78 -23.11 -9.09
N ASN A 614 -26.63 -24.19 -9.87
CA ASN A 614 -25.42 -24.99 -9.92
C ASN A 614 -24.72 -24.75 -11.26
N TYR A 615 -23.41 -24.56 -11.23
CA TYR A 615 -22.67 -24.52 -12.48
C TYR A 615 -21.26 -25.03 -12.30
N THR A 616 -20.69 -25.47 -13.41
CA THR A 616 -19.27 -25.83 -13.52
C THR A 616 -18.64 -24.95 -14.58
N SER A 617 -17.50 -24.37 -14.28
CA SER A 617 -16.67 -23.64 -15.24
C SER A 617 -15.27 -24.22 -15.27
N LEU A 618 -14.64 -24.15 -16.44
CA LEU A 618 -13.27 -24.55 -16.65
C LEU A 618 -12.40 -23.31 -16.73
N GLY A 619 -11.22 -23.39 -16.18
CA GLY A 619 -10.20 -22.35 -16.29
C GLY A 619 -8.87 -22.98 -16.64
N ALA A 620 -7.97 -22.18 -17.17
CA ALA A 620 -6.60 -22.60 -17.44
C ALA A 620 -5.66 -21.40 -17.26
N ALA A 621 -4.45 -21.69 -16.80
CA ALA A 621 -3.35 -20.75 -16.88
C ALA A 621 -2.14 -21.46 -17.50
N LEU A 622 -1.41 -20.75 -18.35
CA LEU A 622 -0.12 -21.16 -18.92
C LEU A 622 0.93 -20.17 -18.45
N GLN A 623 2.07 -20.66 -18.02
CA GLN A 623 3.19 -19.83 -17.60
C GLN A 623 4.47 -20.35 -18.20
N PHE A 624 5.24 -19.46 -18.79
CA PHE A 624 6.64 -19.68 -19.09
C PHE A 624 7.45 -18.66 -18.30
N SER A 625 8.44 -19.13 -17.54
CA SER A 625 9.33 -18.27 -16.76
C SER A 625 10.78 -18.70 -16.87
N ASP A 626 11.66 -17.73 -16.81
CA ASP A 626 13.12 -17.85 -16.65
C ASP A 626 13.54 -16.89 -15.52
N SER A 627 14.81 -16.83 -15.19
CA SER A 627 15.36 -15.93 -14.16
C SER A 627 14.94 -14.45 -14.32
N ASP A 628 14.87 -13.99 -15.54
CA ASP A 628 14.64 -12.59 -15.90
C ASP A 628 13.38 -12.35 -16.76
N PHE A 629 12.62 -13.42 -17.03
CA PHE A 629 11.47 -13.36 -17.93
C PHE A 629 10.29 -14.17 -17.42
N LYS A 630 9.11 -13.62 -17.52
CA LYS A 630 7.85 -14.32 -17.19
C LYS A 630 6.76 -13.95 -18.20
N LEU A 631 6.12 -14.96 -18.78
CA LEU A 631 4.95 -14.82 -19.63
C LEU A 631 3.84 -15.69 -19.04
N THR A 632 2.68 -15.08 -18.81
CA THR A 632 1.51 -15.78 -18.27
C THR A 632 0.30 -15.53 -19.17
N TYR A 633 -0.45 -16.58 -19.41
CA TYR A 633 -1.78 -16.49 -19.99
C TYR A 633 -2.78 -17.10 -19.01
N GLY A 634 -3.89 -16.42 -18.77
CA GLY A 634 -4.98 -16.86 -17.93
C GLY A 634 -6.31 -16.78 -18.64
N TYR A 635 -7.13 -17.82 -18.48
CA TYR A 635 -8.54 -17.80 -18.87
C TYR A 635 -9.42 -18.00 -17.65
N THR A 636 -10.41 -17.12 -17.49
CA THR A 636 -11.40 -17.18 -16.41
C THR A 636 -12.80 -16.93 -16.92
N GLU A 637 -13.77 -17.60 -16.32
CA GLU A 637 -15.18 -17.38 -16.56
C GLU A 637 -15.88 -16.98 -15.25
N SER A 638 -16.66 -15.90 -15.30
CA SER A 638 -17.45 -15.41 -14.15
C SER A 638 -18.92 -15.32 -14.50
N LYS A 639 -19.77 -15.85 -13.62
CA LYS A 639 -21.23 -15.78 -13.76
C LYS A 639 -21.76 -14.48 -13.15
N PRO A 640 -22.85 -13.89 -13.71
CA PRO A 640 -23.55 -12.80 -13.05
C PRO A 640 -24.08 -13.25 -11.70
N THR A 641 -24.17 -12.33 -10.73
CA THR A 641 -24.79 -12.63 -9.42
C THR A 641 -26.27 -12.94 -9.60
N LEU A 642 -26.84 -13.82 -8.76
CA LEU A 642 -28.28 -14.18 -8.84
C LEU A 642 -29.17 -12.93 -8.73
N LEU A 643 -28.79 -11.95 -7.91
CA LEU A 643 -29.55 -10.70 -7.76
C LEU A 643 -29.68 -9.92 -9.08
N ARG A 644 -28.67 -9.93 -9.94
CA ARG A 644 -28.73 -9.26 -11.26
C ARG A 644 -29.63 -9.99 -12.26
N LEU A 645 -29.90 -11.26 -12.00
CA LEU A 645 -30.80 -12.10 -12.85
C LEU A 645 -32.26 -11.99 -12.44
N LEU A 646 -32.59 -11.36 -11.32
CA LEU A 646 -33.96 -11.13 -10.92
C LEU A 646 -34.53 -9.93 -11.69
N ASP A 647 -35.82 -10.04 -12.08
CA ASP A 647 -36.55 -8.93 -12.67
C ASP A 647 -37.00 -7.96 -11.57
N ILE A 648 -36.06 -7.13 -11.12
CA ILE A 648 -36.27 -6.12 -10.07
C ILE A 648 -36.21 -4.72 -10.65
N ARG A 649 -36.95 -3.80 -10.01
CA ARG A 649 -36.87 -2.35 -10.25
C ARG A 649 -36.50 -1.63 -8.95
N ASP A 650 -35.44 -0.85 -8.98
CA ASP A 650 -35.04 0.04 -7.89
C ASP A 650 -35.16 1.50 -8.36
N ASP A 651 -36.13 2.25 -7.82
CA ASP A 651 -36.40 3.66 -8.09
C ASP A 651 -36.27 4.51 -6.82
N SER A 652 -35.54 4.02 -5.82
CA SER A 652 -35.22 4.77 -4.60
C SER A 652 -34.49 6.10 -4.90
N ASN A 653 -33.75 6.16 -6.01
CA ASN A 653 -33.30 7.42 -6.61
C ASN A 653 -34.20 7.70 -7.83
N PRO A 654 -35.06 8.76 -7.79
CA PRO A 654 -36.01 9.04 -8.84
C PRO A 654 -35.37 9.42 -10.18
N LEU A 655 -34.11 9.87 -10.21
CA LEU A 655 -33.36 10.22 -11.40
C LEU A 655 -32.50 9.05 -11.94
N ALA A 656 -32.40 7.93 -11.20
CA ALA A 656 -31.55 6.80 -11.58
C ALA A 656 -32.20 5.45 -11.24
N ILE A 657 -33.07 4.97 -12.10
CA ILE A 657 -33.80 3.71 -11.96
C ILE A 657 -32.86 2.54 -12.35
N ARG A 658 -32.85 1.49 -11.58
CA ARG A 658 -32.07 0.29 -11.85
C ARG A 658 -32.93 -0.94 -12.02
N LEU A 659 -32.69 -1.69 -13.10
CA LEU A 659 -33.40 -2.92 -13.44
C LEU A 659 -32.43 -4.14 -13.33
N GLY A 660 -33.01 -5.33 -13.13
CA GLY A 660 -32.33 -6.58 -13.32
C GLY A 660 -32.42 -7.09 -14.76
N ASN A 661 -31.73 -8.20 -15.09
CA ASN A 661 -31.82 -8.85 -16.39
C ASN A 661 -31.58 -10.35 -16.27
N PRO A 662 -32.61 -11.19 -16.43
CA PRO A 662 -32.53 -12.66 -16.40
C PRO A 662 -31.65 -13.27 -17.50
N ASP A 663 -31.47 -12.57 -18.63
CA ASP A 663 -30.80 -13.08 -19.82
C ASP A 663 -29.29 -12.94 -19.83
N LEU A 664 -28.69 -12.49 -18.70
CA LEU A 664 -27.27 -12.28 -18.61
C LEU A 664 -26.45 -13.55 -18.75
N LYS A 665 -25.46 -13.52 -19.62
CA LYS A 665 -24.46 -14.58 -19.84
C LYS A 665 -23.23 -14.38 -19.00
N SER A 666 -22.42 -15.41 -18.84
CA SER A 666 -21.09 -15.35 -18.20
C SER A 666 -20.16 -14.43 -18.95
N THR A 667 -19.38 -13.69 -18.19
CA THR A 667 -18.22 -12.95 -18.73
C THR A 667 -17.02 -13.89 -18.80
N GLN A 668 -16.34 -13.91 -19.92
CA GLN A 668 -15.08 -14.62 -20.14
C GLN A 668 -13.95 -13.59 -20.24
N ALA A 669 -12.86 -13.84 -19.55
CA ALA A 669 -11.69 -12.98 -19.58
C ALA A 669 -10.46 -13.78 -19.99
N HIS A 670 -9.72 -13.23 -20.95
CA HIS A 670 -8.43 -13.71 -21.41
C HIS A 670 -7.40 -12.66 -21.00
N GLN A 671 -6.42 -13.08 -20.20
CA GLN A 671 -5.40 -12.20 -19.65
C GLN A 671 -4.01 -12.68 -20.08
N PHE A 672 -3.20 -11.78 -20.58
CA PHE A 672 -1.81 -12.01 -20.96
C PHE A 672 -0.94 -11.05 -20.17
N ASP A 673 -0.01 -11.58 -19.40
CA ASP A 673 0.95 -10.81 -18.63
C ASP A 673 2.37 -11.16 -19.09
N PHE A 674 3.16 -10.14 -19.27
CA PHE A 674 4.56 -10.22 -19.66
C PHE A 674 5.41 -9.42 -18.69
N HIS A 675 6.52 -10.01 -18.25
CA HIS A 675 7.44 -9.38 -17.34
C HIS A 675 8.87 -9.72 -17.69
N ARG A 676 9.74 -8.72 -17.77
CA ARG A 676 11.16 -8.92 -18.03
C ARG A 676 12.03 -7.97 -17.22
N TYR A 677 13.11 -8.50 -16.66
CA TYR A 677 14.14 -7.79 -15.94
C TYR A 677 15.46 -7.79 -16.72
N PHE A 678 16.17 -6.66 -16.66
CA PHE A 678 17.52 -6.53 -17.15
C PHE A 678 18.33 -5.85 -16.05
N THR A 679 19.22 -6.57 -15.43
CA THR A 679 20.09 -6.06 -14.37
C THR A 679 21.54 -6.09 -14.83
N ASN A 680 22.25 -4.97 -14.62
CA ASN A 680 23.69 -4.89 -14.79
C ASN A 680 24.26 -4.22 -13.52
N GLU A 681 24.89 -5.04 -12.69
CA GLU A 681 25.38 -4.61 -11.37
C GLU A 681 26.58 -3.65 -11.47
N GLU A 682 27.45 -3.83 -12.47
CA GLU A 682 28.62 -2.96 -12.66
C GLU A 682 28.21 -1.52 -12.97
N LYS A 683 27.17 -1.36 -13.77
CA LYS A 683 26.62 -0.04 -14.19
C LYS A 683 25.48 0.44 -13.33
N LEU A 684 25.12 -0.28 -12.24
CA LEU A 684 23.88 -0.03 -11.51
C LEU A 684 22.68 0.25 -12.44
N ARG A 685 22.53 -0.57 -13.46
CA ARG A 685 21.41 -0.47 -14.40
C ARG A 685 20.39 -1.54 -14.09
N ASN A 686 19.18 -1.12 -13.78
CA ASN A 686 18.03 -2.00 -13.65
C ASN A 686 16.92 -1.50 -14.60
N ILE A 687 16.48 -2.38 -15.49
CA ILE A 687 15.37 -2.11 -16.40
C ILE A 687 14.31 -3.17 -16.16
N THR A 688 13.11 -2.75 -15.84
CA THR A 688 11.96 -3.64 -15.69
C THR A 688 10.97 -3.29 -16.80
N TRP A 689 10.61 -4.27 -17.60
CA TRP A 689 9.57 -4.13 -18.61
C TRP A 689 8.39 -5.04 -18.29
N ARG A 690 7.20 -4.46 -18.16
CA ARG A 690 5.92 -5.15 -17.97
C ARG A 690 5.00 -4.86 -19.12
N GLY A 691 4.22 -5.86 -19.51
CA GLY A 691 3.15 -5.72 -20.50
C GLY A 691 1.95 -6.54 -20.06
N GLU A 692 0.77 -6.03 -20.35
CA GLU A 692 -0.51 -6.69 -20.07
C GLU A 692 -1.46 -6.51 -21.23
N TYR A 693 -2.29 -7.52 -21.47
CA TYR A 693 -3.38 -7.45 -22.42
C TYR A 693 -4.58 -8.22 -21.87
N ASN A 694 -5.73 -7.56 -21.77
CA ASN A 694 -6.97 -8.12 -21.26
C ASN A 694 -8.05 -8.03 -22.32
N LEU A 695 -8.67 -9.16 -22.64
CA LEU A 695 -9.81 -9.26 -23.56
C LEU A 695 -11.03 -9.81 -22.82
N TYR A 696 -12.15 -9.10 -22.93
CA TYR A 696 -13.39 -9.47 -22.27
C TYR A 696 -14.46 -9.86 -23.31
N MET A 697 -14.97 -11.08 -23.20
CA MET A 697 -16.10 -11.55 -23.97
C MET A 697 -17.34 -11.60 -23.08
N ASN A 698 -18.49 -11.17 -23.64
CA ASN A 698 -19.75 -11.07 -22.89
C ASN A 698 -19.61 -10.23 -21.60
N ALA A 699 -18.81 -9.18 -21.61
CA ALA A 699 -18.71 -8.25 -20.48
C ALA A 699 -20.11 -7.73 -20.11
N ILE A 700 -20.37 -7.51 -18.83
CA ILE A 700 -21.64 -6.96 -18.38
C ILE A 700 -21.51 -5.44 -18.36
N ALA A 701 -22.19 -4.78 -19.30
CA ALA A 701 -22.31 -3.34 -19.41
C ALA A 701 -23.65 -2.86 -18.86
N GLN A 702 -23.77 -1.56 -18.56
CA GLN A 702 -25.03 -0.94 -18.16
C GLN A 702 -25.71 -0.32 -19.39
N SER A 703 -26.75 -0.98 -19.90
CA SER A 703 -27.61 -0.35 -20.91
C SER A 703 -28.33 0.84 -20.27
N LEU A 704 -28.16 2.01 -20.85
CA LEU A 704 -28.77 3.25 -20.41
C LEU A 704 -29.90 3.66 -21.35
N THR A 705 -31.08 3.96 -20.79
CA THR A 705 -32.10 4.76 -21.47
C THR A 705 -32.27 6.09 -20.73
N TYR A 706 -32.63 7.12 -21.47
CA TYR A 706 -32.66 8.49 -20.98
C TYR A 706 -33.95 9.20 -21.39
N ASP A 707 -34.64 9.82 -20.43
CA ASP A 707 -35.78 10.69 -20.68
C ASP A 707 -35.34 12.15 -20.76
N PRO A 708 -35.37 12.78 -21.95
CA PRO A 708 -34.84 14.13 -22.15
C PRO A 708 -35.71 15.24 -21.49
N ILE A 709 -36.94 14.90 -21.04
CA ILE A 709 -37.83 15.86 -20.39
C ILE A 709 -37.51 15.94 -18.88
N THR A 710 -37.37 14.76 -18.26
CA THR A 710 -37.17 14.65 -16.81
C THR A 710 -35.73 14.46 -16.41
N GLY A 711 -34.88 14.03 -17.36
CA GLY A 711 -33.49 13.63 -17.10
C GLY A 711 -33.35 12.30 -16.38
N VAL A 712 -34.45 11.51 -16.28
CA VAL A 712 -34.41 10.20 -15.63
C VAL A 712 -33.61 9.22 -16.47
N ARG A 713 -32.67 8.53 -15.82
CA ARG A 713 -31.85 7.47 -16.40
C ARG A 713 -32.33 6.12 -15.91
N THR A 714 -32.58 5.20 -16.83
CA THR A 714 -32.87 3.82 -16.47
C THR A 714 -31.71 2.93 -16.92
N TYR A 715 -31.13 2.22 -15.96
CA TYR A 715 -29.98 1.32 -16.14
C TYR A 715 -30.43 -0.12 -16.11
N GLN A 716 -30.04 -0.90 -17.14
CA GLN A 716 -30.25 -2.33 -17.17
C GLN A 716 -28.94 -3.04 -17.55
N PRO A 717 -28.46 -4.04 -16.80
CA PRO A 717 -27.27 -4.77 -17.18
C PRO A 717 -27.53 -5.61 -18.45
N LYS A 718 -26.62 -5.52 -19.43
CA LYS A 718 -26.64 -6.32 -20.68
C LYS A 718 -25.24 -6.80 -21.02
N ASN A 719 -25.13 -7.94 -21.70
CA ASN A 719 -23.83 -8.39 -22.18
C ASN A 719 -23.39 -7.62 -23.42
N ILE A 720 -22.11 -7.32 -23.48
CA ILE A 720 -21.46 -6.61 -24.59
C ILE A 720 -20.11 -7.21 -24.93
N ASN A 721 -19.71 -7.14 -26.18
CA ASN A 721 -18.40 -7.54 -26.68
C ASN A 721 -17.67 -6.33 -27.26
N GLY A 722 -16.34 -6.38 -27.22
CA GLY A 722 -15.46 -5.37 -27.77
C GLY A 722 -14.60 -4.67 -26.70
N ASN A 723 -14.82 -4.94 -25.42
CA ASN A 723 -13.99 -4.40 -24.35
C ASN A 723 -12.64 -5.12 -24.29
N TRP A 724 -11.55 -4.36 -24.37
CA TRP A 724 -10.19 -4.85 -24.17
C TRP A 724 -9.28 -3.69 -23.78
N ASP A 725 -8.22 -4.01 -23.06
CA ASP A 725 -7.17 -3.07 -22.71
C ASP A 725 -5.79 -3.68 -22.92
N ALA A 726 -4.82 -2.84 -23.21
CA ALA A 726 -3.42 -3.20 -23.34
C ALA A 726 -2.57 -2.17 -22.60
N GLY A 727 -1.66 -2.65 -21.77
CA GLY A 727 -0.74 -1.83 -21.00
C GLY A 727 0.71 -2.26 -21.24
N SER A 728 1.63 -1.29 -21.22
CA SER A 728 3.06 -1.55 -21.17
C SER A 728 3.74 -0.52 -20.29
N SER A 729 4.63 -0.97 -19.41
CA SER A 729 5.44 -0.07 -18.59
C SER A 729 6.91 -0.47 -18.61
N VAL A 730 7.78 0.52 -18.70
CA VAL A 730 9.23 0.37 -18.64
C VAL A 730 9.74 1.26 -17.50
N ASN A 731 10.39 0.65 -16.52
CA ASN A 731 11.08 1.36 -15.47
C ASN A 731 12.58 1.21 -15.67
N ILE A 732 13.31 2.30 -15.63
CA ILE A 732 14.76 2.36 -15.79
C ILE A 732 15.35 3.05 -14.58
N THR A 733 16.31 2.42 -13.92
CA THR A 733 17.18 3.08 -12.94
C THR A 733 18.60 2.83 -13.35
N GLN A 734 19.41 3.89 -13.47
CA GLN A 734 20.78 3.78 -13.93
C GLN A 734 21.66 4.83 -13.26
N ALA A 735 22.83 4.42 -12.78
CA ALA A 735 23.91 5.35 -12.45
C ALA A 735 24.58 5.86 -13.72
N LEU A 736 24.77 7.17 -13.82
CA LEU A 736 25.35 7.83 -14.98
C LEU A 736 26.85 8.13 -14.84
N ASN A 737 27.41 8.00 -13.61
CA ASN A 737 28.83 8.19 -13.30
C ASN A 737 29.40 6.98 -12.53
N GLU A 738 30.71 6.89 -12.47
CA GLU A 738 31.45 5.77 -11.86
C GLU A 738 31.28 5.70 -10.32
N ASP A 739 31.20 6.84 -9.66
CA ASP A 739 30.99 6.93 -8.21
C ASP A 739 29.53 6.73 -7.79
N ARG A 740 28.62 6.49 -8.78
CA ARG A 740 27.21 6.17 -8.58
C ARG A 740 26.43 7.27 -7.83
N SER A 741 26.94 8.48 -7.85
CA SER A 741 26.28 9.63 -7.20
C SER A 741 25.22 10.29 -8.07
N LEU A 742 25.31 10.14 -9.41
CA LEU A 742 24.35 10.66 -10.37
C LEU A 742 23.45 9.54 -10.89
N ILE A 743 22.19 9.53 -10.47
CA ILE A 743 21.24 8.46 -10.75
C ILE A 743 20.07 9.00 -11.58
N LEU A 744 19.83 8.37 -12.72
CA LEU A 744 18.63 8.58 -13.54
C LEU A 744 17.59 7.51 -13.23
N THR A 745 16.37 7.94 -12.91
CA THR A 745 15.19 7.05 -12.85
C THR A 745 14.17 7.54 -13.88
N SER A 746 13.63 6.62 -14.69
CA SER A 746 12.57 6.87 -15.65
C SER A 746 11.49 5.81 -15.53
N ASN A 747 10.24 6.23 -15.64
CA ASN A 747 9.06 5.36 -15.63
C ASN A 747 8.16 5.75 -16.80
N THR A 748 8.18 4.95 -17.85
CA THR A 748 7.35 5.12 -19.03
C THR A 748 6.20 4.14 -18.98
N GLY A 749 4.96 4.62 -19.02
CA GLY A 749 3.74 3.82 -19.09
C GLY A 749 2.90 4.16 -20.31
N VAL A 750 2.43 3.16 -21.03
CA VAL A 750 1.50 3.31 -22.16
C VAL A 750 0.31 2.41 -21.90
N ASN A 751 -0.90 2.97 -21.89
CA ASN A 751 -2.13 2.21 -21.72
C ASN A 751 -3.12 2.58 -22.82
N TYR A 752 -3.58 1.58 -23.53
CA TYR A 752 -4.65 1.72 -24.52
C TYR A 752 -5.88 0.98 -24.03
N ASN A 753 -7.03 1.65 -24.06
CA ASN A 753 -8.30 1.07 -23.63
C ASN A 753 -9.35 1.25 -24.73
N ASN A 754 -9.99 0.14 -25.13
CA ASN A 754 -11.14 0.13 -26.01
C ASN A 754 -12.38 -0.17 -25.14
N SER A 755 -13.06 0.89 -24.71
CA SER A 755 -14.25 0.80 -23.86
C SER A 755 -15.49 0.84 -24.72
N VAL A 756 -16.27 -0.26 -24.69
CA VAL A 756 -17.56 -0.37 -25.37
C VAL A 756 -18.65 -0.46 -24.32
N ASP A 757 -19.66 0.39 -24.43
CA ASP A 757 -20.80 0.42 -23.53
C ASP A 757 -22.09 0.78 -24.31
N TYR A 758 -23.23 0.80 -23.64
CA TYR A 758 -24.50 1.22 -24.21
C TYR A 758 -24.79 2.67 -23.84
N VAL A 759 -25.14 3.46 -24.82
CA VAL A 759 -25.60 4.86 -24.65
C VAL A 759 -27.06 4.97 -25.03
N ALA A 760 -27.79 5.88 -24.39
CA ALA A 760 -29.20 6.11 -24.65
C ALA A 760 -29.42 6.73 -26.03
N ILE A 761 -30.47 6.27 -26.73
CA ILE A 761 -31.04 6.94 -27.90
C ILE A 761 -32.16 7.84 -27.38
N ASP A 762 -32.08 9.11 -27.75
CA ASP A 762 -33.02 10.13 -27.25
C ASP A 762 -34.44 9.84 -27.67
N GLY A 763 -35.39 9.98 -26.72
CA GLY A 763 -36.83 9.76 -26.98
C GLY A 763 -37.25 8.31 -27.25
N MET A 764 -36.30 7.34 -27.16
CA MET A 764 -36.61 5.91 -27.32
C MET A 764 -36.20 5.16 -26.05
N ASN A 765 -36.98 4.14 -25.66
CA ASN A 765 -36.59 3.19 -24.61
C ASN A 765 -35.54 2.19 -25.09
N GLU A 766 -34.61 2.67 -25.89
CA GLU A 766 -33.57 1.87 -26.53
C GLU A 766 -32.19 2.51 -26.28
N SER A 767 -31.16 1.69 -26.40
CA SER A 767 -29.77 2.10 -26.30
C SER A 767 -28.97 1.49 -27.46
N THR A 768 -27.98 2.22 -27.90
CA THR A 768 -27.03 1.76 -28.94
C THR A 768 -25.65 1.53 -28.35
N LYS A 769 -24.81 0.78 -29.07
CA LYS A 769 -23.42 0.59 -28.66
C LYS A 769 -22.60 1.82 -29.00
N SER A 770 -21.82 2.28 -28.04
CA SER A 770 -20.83 3.31 -28.21
C SER A 770 -19.45 2.79 -27.86
N CYS A 771 -18.45 3.24 -28.59
CA CYS A 771 -17.07 2.88 -28.37
C CYS A 771 -16.24 4.14 -28.16
N VAL A 772 -15.51 4.20 -27.03
CA VAL A 772 -14.47 5.20 -26.76
C VAL A 772 -13.13 4.50 -26.71
N ARG A 773 -12.21 4.97 -27.52
CA ARG A 773 -10.82 4.52 -27.55
C ARG A 773 -9.99 5.56 -26.84
N SER A 774 -9.19 5.14 -25.89
CA SER A 774 -8.30 6.05 -25.19
C SER A 774 -6.87 5.52 -25.16
N LEU A 775 -5.92 6.41 -25.42
CA LEU A 775 -4.49 6.19 -25.27
C LEU A 775 -3.99 7.10 -24.15
N ARG A 776 -3.39 6.51 -23.13
CA ARG A 776 -2.72 7.25 -22.05
C ARG A 776 -1.23 6.94 -22.10
N ILE A 777 -0.42 7.98 -22.17
CA ILE A 777 1.04 7.88 -22.05
C ILE A 777 1.44 8.64 -20.80
N ASN A 778 2.21 7.99 -19.95
CA ASN A 778 2.78 8.57 -18.74
C ASN A 778 4.30 8.42 -18.82
N GLU A 779 5.03 9.52 -18.67
CA GLU A 779 6.48 9.53 -18.55
C GLU A 779 6.88 10.31 -17.31
N GLY A 780 7.49 9.61 -16.36
CA GLY A 780 8.07 10.20 -15.16
C GLY A 780 9.58 10.05 -15.20
N ALA A 781 10.32 11.11 -14.96
CA ALA A 781 11.78 11.06 -14.88
C ALA A 781 12.29 11.83 -13.66
N SER A 782 13.34 11.31 -13.04
CA SER A 782 14.11 12.04 -12.04
C SER A 782 15.61 11.85 -12.23
N LEU A 783 16.35 12.94 -12.06
CA LEU A 783 17.81 12.96 -12.06
C LEU A 783 18.26 13.41 -10.67
N SER A 784 18.87 12.49 -9.92
CA SER A 784 19.32 12.73 -8.56
C SER A 784 20.84 12.78 -8.51
N TYR A 785 21.38 13.82 -7.89
CA TYR A 785 22.79 13.98 -7.62
C TYR A 785 22.99 14.27 -6.13
N TYR A 786 23.46 13.27 -5.38
CA TYR A 786 23.44 13.26 -3.90
C TYR A 786 22.05 13.65 -3.37
N ASP A 787 21.96 14.75 -2.63
CA ASP A 787 20.73 15.25 -1.99
C ASP A 787 19.91 16.22 -2.88
N LEU A 788 20.34 16.44 -4.13
CA LEU A 788 19.63 17.27 -5.10
C LEU A 788 18.90 16.39 -6.13
N SER A 789 17.65 16.63 -6.38
CA SER A 789 16.85 15.88 -7.36
C SER A 789 16.04 16.81 -8.23
N LEU A 790 16.26 16.69 -9.54
CA LEU A 790 15.37 17.26 -10.58
C LEU A 790 14.35 16.20 -10.95
N LYS A 791 13.07 16.53 -10.91
CA LYS A 791 11.98 15.61 -11.21
C LYS A 791 11.00 16.19 -12.22
N GLY A 792 10.38 15.32 -13.00
CA GLY A 792 9.33 15.69 -13.94
C GLY A 792 8.44 14.51 -14.28
N ASN A 793 7.20 14.80 -14.64
CA ASN A 793 6.24 13.82 -15.14
C ASN A 793 5.36 14.48 -16.18
N VAL A 794 5.02 13.74 -17.22
CA VAL A 794 4.03 14.14 -18.24
C VAL A 794 3.06 12.99 -18.41
N GLN A 795 1.78 13.28 -18.27
CA GLN A 795 0.69 12.38 -18.59
C GLN A 795 -0.11 12.96 -19.74
N TRP A 796 -0.17 12.25 -20.84
CA TRP A 796 -0.99 12.60 -22.00
C TRP A 796 -2.14 11.61 -22.11
N LEU A 797 -3.35 12.13 -22.26
CA LEU A 797 -4.56 11.37 -22.55
C LEU A 797 -5.12 11.84 -23.89
N HIS A 798 -5.20 10.91 -24.84
CA HIS A 798 -5.92 11.08 -26.09
C HIS A 798 -7.12 10.15 -26.08
N ALA A 799 -8.31 10.68 -26.40
CA ALA A 799 -9.51 9.86 -26.51
C ALA A 799 -10.39 10.28 -27.69
N GLU A 800 -10.87 9.28 -28.41
CA GLU A 800 -11.71 9.44 -29.59
C GLU A 800 -12.93 8.49 -29.55
N SER A 801 -13.99 8.89 -30.21
CA SER A 801 -15.18 8.03 -30.42
C SER A 801 -15.74 8.26 -31.82
N GLN A 802 -16.37 7.22 -32.38
CA GLN A 802 -17.10 7.33 -33.65
C GLN A 802 -18.51 7.93 -33.46
N ARG A 803 -18.89 8.23 -32.24
CA ARG A 803 -20.19 8.83 -31.92
C ARG A 803 -20.29 10.24 -32.50
N ALA A 804 -21.42 10.56 -33.11
CA ALA A 804 -21.68 11.91 -33.64
C ALA A 804 -21.60 12.97 -32.50
N GLY A 805 -20.91 14.05 -32.74
CA GLY A 805 -20.75 15.15 -31.76
C GLY A 805 -19.69 14.89 -30.64
N PHE A 806 -18.99 13.75 -30.66
CA PHE A 806 -17.90 13.53 -29.70
C PHE A 806 -16.70 14.42 -30.06
N GLU A 807 -16.31 15.29 -29.14
CA GLU A 807 -15.10 16.06 -29.28
C GLU A 807 -13.90 15.25 -28.87
N THR A 808 -12.91 15.09 -29.77
CA THR A 808 -11.66 14.40 -29.46
C THR A 808 -10.95 15.08 -28.29
N LEU A 809 -10.67 14.31 -27.25
CA LEU A 809 -10.00 14.82 -26.06
C LEU A 809 -8.48 14.70 -26.22
N ASN A 810 -7.78 15.78 -25.91
CA ASN A 810 -6.32 15.83 -25.83
C ASN A 810 -5.93 16.59 -24.56
N CYS A 811 -5.55 15.84 -23.53
CA CYS A 811 -5.28 16.39 -22.22
C CYS A 811 -3.85 16.10 -21.79
N PHE A 812 -3.21 17.09 -21.23
CA PHE A 812 -1.86 17.01 -20.69
C PHE A 812 -1.88 17.43 -19.22
N ASP A 813 -1.44 16.53 -18.37
CA ASP A 813 -1.09 16.81 -16.98
C ASP A 813 0.41 16.63 -16.85
N PHE A 814 1.13 17.67 -16.47
CA PHE A 814 2.56 17.55 -16.29
C PHE A 814 3.03 18.34 -15.08
N TYR A 815 4.09 17.86 -14.49
CA TYR A 815 4.83 18.62 -13.48
C TYR A 815 6.33 18.54 -13.71
N TYR A 816 7.02 19.53 -13.26
CA TYR A 816 8.47 19.54 -13.13
C TYR A 816 8.86 20.26 -11.85
N GLY A 817 9.97 19.84 -11.25
CA GLY A 817 10.34 20.39 -9.97
C GLY A 817 11.77 20.04 -9.56
N LEU A 818 12.20 20.73 -8.52
CA LEU A 818 13.50 20.57 -7.88
C LEU A 818 13.29 20.31 -6.41
N SER A 819 13.91 19.26 -5.88
CA SER A 819 13.99 19.01 -4.45
C SER A 819 15.44 18.92 -4.02
N GLY A 820 15.72 19.42 -2.84
CA GLY A 820 17.09 19.42 -2.33
C GLY A 820 17.13 19.45 -0.82
N TYR A 821 18.24 18.92 -0.30
CA TYR A 821 18.59 18.88 1.11
C TYR A 821 20.03 19.39 1.30
N LEU A 822 20.23 20.28 2.24
CA LEU A 822 21.53 20.91 2.47
C LEU A 822 21.84 20.98 3.96
N ASN A 823 22.98 20.43 4.35
CA ASN A 823 23.52 20.49 5.72
C ASN A 823 24.60 21.55 5.84
N ILE A 824 24.41 22.54 6.72
CA ILE A 824 25.38 23.57 7.04
C ILE A 824 25.66 23.53 8.55
N GLY A 825 26.57 22.66 8.95
CA GLY A 825 26.87 22.43 10.36
C GLY A 825 25.68 21.81 11.09
N SER A 826 25.09 22.54 12.06
CA SER A 826 23.90 22.11 12.79
C SER A 826 22.57 22.59 12.17
N LEU A 827 22.63 23.29 11.04
CA LEU A 827 21.47 23.79 10.31
C LEU A 827 21.20 22.86 9.12
N GLU A 828 20.00 22.34 9.05
CA GLU A 828 19.51 21.52 7.95
C GLU A 828 18.43 22.30 7.18
N LEU A 829 18.57 22.34 5.86
CA LEU A 829 17.62 23.00 4.97
C LEU A 829 17.10 21.99 3.97
N SER A 830 15.79 21.91 3.82
CA SER A 830 15.17 21.14 2.75
C SER A 830 14.18 21.99 1.98
N THR A 831 14.08 21.74 0.69
CA THR A 831 13.16 22.42 -0.21
C THR A 831 12.59 21.46 -1.24
N ASP A 832 11.33 21.65 -1.59
CA ASP A 832 10.66 21.00 -2.72
C ASP A 832 9.84 22.07 -3.45
N PHE A 833 10.25 22.39 -4.67
CA PHE A 833 9.55 23.30 -5.54
C PHE A 833 9.05 22.53 -6.76
N THR A 834 7.76 22.55 -7.01
CA THR A 834 7.13 21.82 -8.11
C THR A 834 6.08 22.70 -8.79
N VAL A 835 6.14 22.74 -10.11
CA VAL A 835 5.12 23.37 -10.95
C VAL A 835 4.23 22.27 -11.53
N TYR A 836 2.95 22.30 -11.21
CA TYR A 836 1.93 21.42 -11.77
C TYR A 836 1.16 22.18 -12.83
N SER A 837 1.00 21.57 -13.99
CA SER A 837 0.34 22.20 -15.14
C SER A 837 -0.70 21.25 -15.73
N ARG A 838 -1.86 21.78 -16.06
CA ARG A 838 -2.97 21.05 -16.67
C ARG A 838 -3.43 21.76 -17.93
N ARG A 839 -3.67 20.98 -19.00
CA ARG A 839 -4.12 21.48 -20.30
C ARG A 839 -5.13 20.52 -20.94
N GLY A 840 -6.07 21.07 -21.68
CA GLY A 840 -7.06 20.29 -22.43
C GLY A 840 -8.24 19.78 -21.58
N TYR A 841 -8.50 20.39 -20.42
CA TYR A 841 -9.68 20.12 -19.63
C TYR A 841 -10.91 20.84 -20.21
N ALA A 842 -12.07 20.18 -20.19
CA ALA A 842 -13.32 20.73 -20.69
C ALA A 842 -13.76 21.94 -19.88
N ASP A 843 -13.58 21.89 -18.56
CA ASP A 843 -13.70 23.06 -17.71
C ASP A 843 -12.40 23.87 -17.79
N LYS A 844 -12.47 25.04 -18.43
CA LYS A 844 -11.29 25.90 -18.65
C LYS A 844 -10.64 26.38 -17.35
N TYR A 845 -11.36 26.44 -16.24
CA TYR A 845 -10.80 26.81 -14.93
C TYR A 845 -9.94 25.71 -14.29
N MET A 846 -10.01 24.50 -14.83
CA MET A 846 -9.11 23.42 -14.47
C MET A 846 -7.80 23.41 -15.28
N ASN A 847 -7.70 24.26 -16.32
CA ASN A 847 -6.50 24.43 -17.14
C ASN A 847 -5.59 25.52 -16.56
N ASP A 848 -4.82 25.18 -15.54
CA ASP A 848 -4.00 26.14 -14.81
C ASP A 848 -2.57 25.63 -14.54
N ASP A 849 -1.76 26.54 -14.01
CA ASP A 849 -0.41 26.27 -13.51
C ASP A 849 -0.40 26.54 -12.01
N ASN A 850 -0.03 25.54 -11.23
CA ASN A 850 0.05 25.64 -9.78
C ASN A 850 1.51 25.48 -9.34
N LEU A 851 2.05 26.54 -8.76
CA LEU A 851 3.40 26.57 -8.20
C LEU A 851 3.33 26.19 -6.72
N VAL A 852 3.80 25.02 -6.38
CA VAL A 852 3.83 24.51 -5.00
C VAL A 852 5.25 24.55 -4.49
N TRP A 853 5.46 25.28 -3.40
CA TRP A 853 6.78 25.38 -2.80
C TRP A 853 6.72 25.04 -1.31
N ASN A 854 7.41 23.96 -0.94
CA ASN A 854 7.59 23.51 0.43
C ASN A 854 9.01 23.75 0.87
N ILE A 855 9.19 24.29 2.07
CA ILE A 855 10.49 24.57 2.66
C ILE A 855 10.52 24.10 4.11
N ARG A 856 11.68 23.67 4.58
CA ARG A 856 11.91 23.36 5.98
C ARG A 856 13.34 23.74 6.36
N ALA A 857 13.48 24.44 7.47
CA ALA A 857 14.75 24.74 8.09
C ALA A 857 14.72 24.21 9.51
N GLU A 858 15.69 23.39 9.88
CA GLU A 858 15.79 22.87 11.25
C GLU A 858 17.19 23.01 11.82
N ARG A 859 17.26 23.17 13.12
CA ARG A 859 18.50 23.29 13.84
C ARG A 859 18.47 22.46 15.10
N SER A 860 19.54 21.71 15.30
CA SER A 860 19.78 20.91 16.48
C SER A 860 20.47 21.72 17.59
N PHE A 861 19.96 21.54 18.79
CA PHE A 861 20.45 22.17 20.01
C PHE A 861 20.73 21.12 21.10
N LEU A 862 21.44 21.48 22.12
CA LEU A 862 21.88 20.67 23.26
C LEU A 862 22.97 19.63 22.88
N PRO A 863 23.72 19.15 23.86
CA PRO A 863 24.65 18.04 23.66
C PRO A 863 23.88 16.82 23.10
N LYS A 864 24.42 16.14 22.12
CA LYS A 864 23.83 15.00 21.43
C LYS A 864 22.60 15.34 20.54
N SER A 865 22.39 16.62 20.20
CA SER A 865 21.29 17.07 19.32
C SER A 865 19.88 16.63 19.77
N ASN A 866 19.67 16.60 21.11
CA ASN A 866 18.41 16.11 21.68
C ASN A 866 17.21 17.04 21.44
N LEU A 867 17.45 18.34 21.23
CA LEU A 867 16.41 19.31 20.95
C LEU A 867 16.58 19.84 19.53
N ILE A 868 15.54 19.73 18.73
CA ILE A 868 15.50 20.27 17.38
C ILE A 868 14.37 21.29 17.31
N VAL A 869 14.64 22.42 16.71
CA VAL A 869 13.65 23.43 16.37
C VAL A 869 13.61 23.53 14.85
N ALA A 870 12.42 23.38 14.28
CA ALA A 870 12.20 23.45 12.86
C ALA A 870 11.15 24.50 12.52
N ILE A 871 11.36 25.20 11.40
CA ILE A 871 10.36 26.04 10.76
C ILE A 871 10.02 25.38 9.43
N GLU A 872 8.74 25.12 9.22
CA GLU A 872 8.21 24.48 8.02
C GLU A 872 7.23 25.41 7.33
N GLY A 873 7.37 25.58 6.02
CA GLY A 873 6.40 26.22 5.14
C GLY A 873 5.87 25.21 4.14
N PHE A 874 4.56 24.99 4.15
CA PHE A 874 3.86 24.13 3.22
C PHE A 874 3.09 24.97 2.23
N ASP A 875 3.28 24.70 0.93
CA ASP A 875 2.64 25.45 -0.17
C ASP A 875 2.64 26.96 0.06
N ILE A 876 3.84 27.53 0.32
CA ILE A 876 3.97 28.93 0.72
C ILE A 876 3.43 29.92 -0.32
N LEU A 877 3.20 29.47 -1.55
CA LEU A 877 2.59 30.27 -2.63
C LEU A 877 1.07 30.14 -2.66
N GLY A 878 0.49 29.18 -1.92
CA GLY A 878 -0.96 28.99 -1.77
C GLY A 878 -1.67 28.58 -3.06
N GLN A 879 -0.99 27.81 -3.92
CA GLN A 879 -1.51 27.46 -5.24
C GLN A 879 -1.80 25.96 -5.41
N LEU A 880 -1.74 25.18 -4.34
CA LEU A 880 -2.00 23.75 -4.39
C LEU A 880 -3.46 23.47 -4.81
N SER A 881 -3.66 22.67 -5.85
CA SER A 881 -4.98 22.32 -6.39
C SER A 881 -5.07 20.82 -6.67
N ASN A 882 -6.19 20.21 -6.29
CA ASN A 882 -6.44 18.78 -6.47
C ASN A 882 -7.62 18.57 -7.44
N VAL A 883 -7.31 18.13 -8.65
CA VAL A 883 -8.29 17.84 -9.71
C VAL A 883 -8.10 16.41 -10.20
N GLN A 884 -9.19 15.68 -10.33
CA GLN A 884 -9.22 14.32 -10.85
C GLN A 884 -10.15 14.22 -12.06
N ARG A 885 -9.84 13.33 -13.00
CA ARG A 885 -10.62 13.09 -14.20
C ARG A 885 -10.96 11.62 -14.38
N THR A 886 -12.20 11.35 -14.74
CA THR A 886 -12.68 10.02 -15.13
C THR A 886 -13.36 10.08 -16.48
N LEU A 887 -12.97 9.21 -17.42
CA LEU A 887 -13.54 9.08 -18.75
C LEU A 887 -13.92 7.65 -19.03
N ASN A 888 -15.12 7.46 -19.58
CA ASN A 888 -15.59 6.18 -20.11
C ASN A 888 -16.53 6.41 -21.32
N ALA A 889 -17.13 5.36 -21.88
CA ALA A 889 -18.01 5.47 -23.03
C ALA A 889 -19.32 6.24 -22.78
N GLN A 890 -19.69 6.44 -21.51
CA GLN A 890 -20.92 7.12 -21.12
C GLN A 890 -20.73 8.59 -20.74
N GLY A 891 -19.49 9.01 -20.42
CA GLY A 891 -19.24 10.38 -20.01
C GLY A 891 -17.82 10.70 -19.61
N LEU A 892 -17.62 11.99 -19.39
CA LEU A 892 -16.42 12.60 -18.81
C LEU A 892 -16.81 13.30 -17.51
N VAL A 893 -16.07 13.05 -16.43
CA VAL A 893 -16.25 13.75 -15.15
C VAL A 893 -14.92 14.33 -14.71
N GLU A 894 -14.91 15.62 -14.45
CA GLU A 894 -13.78 16.36 -13.90
C GLU A 894 -14.17 16.88 -12.52
N THR A 895 -13.40 16.54 -11.49
CA THR A 895 -13.74 16.86 -10.10
C THR A 895 -12.57 17.55 -9.43
N TRP A 896 -12.84 18.72 -8.87
CA TRP A 896 -11.97 19.42 -7.93
C TRP A 896 -12.31 19.00 -6.50
N TYR A 897 -11.27 18.85 -5.67
CA TYR A 897 -11.38 18.55 -4.24
C TYR A 897 -10.65 19.61 -3.41
N ASN A 898 -11.20 19.91 -2.23
CA ASN A 898 -10.46 20.70 -1.26
C ASN A 898 -9.24 19.93 -0.76
N SER A 899 -8.19 20.66 -0.45
CA SER A 899 -6.92 20.14 0.08
C SER A 899 -6.47 21.02 1.23
N ILE A 900 -5.40 20.60 1.91
CA ILE A 900 -4.80 21.38 2.98
C ILE A 900 -4.34 22.74 2.44
N PRO A 901 -4.73 23.87 3.06
CA PRO A 901 -4.28 25.20 2.64
C PRO A 901 -2.82 25.43 3.05
N GLN A 902 -2.20 26.43 2.45
CA GLN A 902 -0.85 26.88 2.83
C GLN A 902 -0.74 27.16 4.33
N TYR A 903 0.39 26.80 4.92
CA TYR A 903 0.72 27.12 6.31
C TYR A 903 2.22 27.31 6.53
N ALA A 904 2.55 28.07 7.55
CA ALA A 904 3.88 28.07 8.16
C ALA A 904 3.74 27.56 9.59
N MET A 905 4.68 26.68 10.03
CA MET A 905 4.62 26.01 11.32
C MET A 905 5.97 26.05 12.01
N LEU A 906 5.99 26.38 13.29
CA LEU A 906 7.13 26.17 14.19
C LEU A 906 6.96 24.80 14.84
N ARG A 907 8.00 23.96 14.78
CA ARG A 907 8.02 22.61 15.37
C ARG A 907 9.17 22.52 16.36
N VAL A 908 8.91 21.87 17.47
CA VAL A 908 9.91 21.56 18.50
C VAL A 908 9.91 20.05 18.69
N ILE A 909 11.06 19.43 18.47
CA ILE A 909 11.26 17.99 18.56
C ILE A 909 12.26 17.73 19.68
N TYR A 910 11.87 16.87 20.62
CA TYR A 910 12.75 16.42 21.69
C TYR A 910 13.01 14.93 21.59
N ARG A 911 14.29 14.55 21.51
CA ARG A 911 14.75 13.16 21.37
C ARG A 911 15.43 12.71 22.67
N LEU A 912 14.84 11.72 23.34
CA LEU A 912 15.38 11.13 24.55
C LEU A 912 16.00 9.77 24.22
N ASN A 913 17.32 9.74 24.03
CA ASN A 913 18.07 8.52 23.78
C ASN A 913 18.90 8.21 25.02
N ARG A 914 18.62 7.10 25.69
CA ARG A 914 19.37 6.67 26.86
C ARG A 914 20.41 5.64 26.44
N GLU A 915 21.69 6.03 26.50
CA GLU A 915 22.79 5.08 26.31
C GLU A 915 22.73 4.00 27.41
N PRO A 916 22.97 2.73 27.06
CA PRO A 916 23.17 1.71 28.06
C PRO A 916 24.35 2.10 28.97
N LYS A 917 24.22 1.86 30.26
CA LYS A 917 25.34 2.03 31.20
C LYS A 917 26.46 1.11 30.74
N LYS A 918 27.64 1.64 30.42
CA LYS A 918 28.83 0.81 30.24
C LYS A 918 28.97 -0.06 31.51
N LYS A 919 28.85 -1.36 31.37
CA LYS A 919 29.16 -2.33 32.43
C LYS A 919 30.66 -2.43 32.59
#